data_cf1e994d082f3863735397280fc5e204
#
_entry.id   cf1e994d082f3863735397280fc5e204
#
_cell.length_a   1.000
_cell.length_b   1.000
_cell.length_c   1.000
_cell.angle_alpha   90.00
_cell.angle_beta   90.00
_cell.angle_gamma   90.00
#
_symmetry.space_group_name_H-M   'P 1'
#
loop_
_entity.id
_entity.type
_entity.pdbx_description
1 polymer ?
#
loop_
_entity_poly.entity_id
_entity_poly.type
_entity_poly.pdbx_seq_one_letter_code
_entity_poly.pdbx_strand_id
1 'polypeptide(L)'
;MYLVFDTETTGLPKKWNAPLSDLDNWPRCVQLAWQLHDSKGILISSHSYLIKPDNYNIPYESEKIHGISTALATNIGYDLVSVLNKFIKDLSLAGFIIGHNVKFDLNIIGAELLRVSSDVNLLEKDILDTCTELTANVCKIPGGRGGKFKFPTLIELYSFLFNDNFSEAHNASADVEATARAFFELVRIGIINQSVFKGYPELSEGLRTFDESKVPLFGIKHLNLKKESEKISDKASKENPVDKKIIDSIPEKLISSPFSHLHNNTQFSVLQSTSRIANIVKKAGESNMPAIAITDRGNMMGCFHFIKAIKSYNNSISSDSSDTKIKPIIGCELNVCLNHKDKSNRDDGYQIVFLAKNKNGYRNLSKMCSVGYTEGFYYVPRVDREVVEKYKEDLIVLSGNMHGEIASKLLNIGESQAEEALLYWKNLFEKDFYLEMMRHGQEDEKRVNENLIKFSSKHDVMVVPTNNSFYLNKEDANAHDILLCVKDGEKQSTPIGRGRGFRYGLPNQEYYFKTSNEMKFLFKDYPEFFDNISEIVDKVEVYELARDVLLPKFTIPEDFESDSDIDLENEYLKFLTFQGAKNHYKDIDNDLEERILFELNVIKNSGYPGYFLIVQDLIKAAIEMGVSVGPGRGSAAGSVVAYCLGITKIDPIKYDLLFERFLNPDRVSMPDIDIDFDDEGRGRVIEYVIEKYGANQVAQIITYGKMAAKSSIRDTARVLDLSLGDADRIAKLIPNLKLKDIFEKDEKKLNDDLRSEDFSNVLELKSLSNGDDLQAETINQARILEGSLRNVGTHACGIIITPDDITNFVPIATAKDSDLFVTQYDNSVVESAGLLKMDFLGLKTL
;
A
#
# COMPACT_ATOMS: atom_id res chain seq x y z
N MET A 1 -43.29 24.09 18.58
CA MET A 1 -42.64 23.51 17.40
C MET A 1 -41.28 23.00 17.78
N TYR A 2 -40.77 22.00 17.07
CA TYR A 2 -39.49 21.36 17.31
C TYR A 2 -38.57 21.60 16.11
N LEU A 3 -37.37 22.11 16.37
CA LEU A 3 -36.33 22.24 15.32
C LEU A 3 -35.26 21.19 15.56
N VAL A 4 -35.12 20.30 14.61
CA VAL A 4 -34.07 19.28 14.59
C VAL A 4 -32.98 19.74 13.63
N PHE A 5 -31.71 19.75 14.02
CA PHE A 5 -30.63 20.19 13.13
C PHE A 5 -29.33 19.41 13.35
N ASP A 6 -28.48 19.46 12.35
CA ASP A 6 -27.18 18.82 12.32
C ASP A 6 -26.23 19.60 11.42
N THR A 7 -24.91 19.48 11.65
CA THR A 7 -23.87 20.19 10.90
C THR A 7 -22.74 19.27 10.45
N GLU A 8 -22.31 19.42 9.19
CA GLU A 8 -21.00 18.93 8.78
C GLU A 8 -19.97 20.05 8.84
N THR A 9 -18.71 19.70 9.14
CA THR A 9 -17.69 20.70 9.47
C THR A 9 -16.32 20.41 8.83
N THR A 10 -15.44 21.41 8.86
CA THR A 10 -14.04 21.25 8.43
C THR A 10 -13.18 20.41 9.39
N GLY A 11 -13.75 19.79 10.42
CA GLY A 11 -13.07 18.93 11.38
C GLY A 11 -13.59 19.06 12.80
N LEU A 12 -12.75 18.74 13.79
CA LEU A 12 -13.09 18.81 15.21
C LEU A 12 -12.45 20.04 15.87
N PRO A 13 -12.97 20.55 16.99
CA PRO A 13 -12.36 21.67 17.70
C PRO A 13 -11.03 21.27 18.32
N LYS A 14 -10.06 22.19 18.34
CA LYS A 14 -8.75 21.96 18.94
C LYS A 14 -8.86 21.65 20.45
N LYS A 15 -9.82 22.32 21.13
CA LYS A 15 -10.16 22.13 22.56
C LYS A 15 -11.69 22.16 22.72
N TRP A 16 -12.25 21.08 23.29
CA TRP A 16 -13.72 20.95 23.49
C TRP A 16 -14.36 21.98 24.46
N ASN A 17 -13.58 22.52 25.38
CA ASN A 17 -14.04 23.46 26.38
C ASN A 17 -13.59 24.91 26.11
N ALA A 18 -13.19 25.21 24.87
CA ALA A 18 -12.84 26.57 24.50
C ALA A 18 -14.10 27.47 24.47
N PRO A 19 -13.99 28.77 24.80
CA PRO A 19 -15.11 29.69 24.64
C PRO A 19 -15.47 29.86 23.16
N LEU A 20 -16.74 30.17 22.86
CA LEU A 20 -17.17 30.37 21.47
C LEU A 20 -16.47 31.55 20.78
N SER A 21 -15.98 32.51 21.56
CA SER A 21 -15.19 33.65 21.07
C SER A 21 -13.78 33.29 20.56
N ASP A 22 -13.30 32.08 20.88
CA ASP A 22 -12.06 31.55 20.31
C ASP A 22 -12.35 30.95 18.92
N LEU A 23 -12.52 31.80 17.93
CA LEU A 23 -12.95 31.43 16.60
C LEU A 23 -11.95 30.55 15.88
N ASP A 24 -10.66 30.58 16.23
CA ASP A 24 -9.61 29.73 15.67
C ASP A 24 -9.66 28.31 16.23
N ASN A 25 -10.35 28.09 17.32
CA ASN A 25 -10.55 26.77 17.92
C ASN A 25 -11.66 25.97 17.22
N TRP A 26 -12.73 26.66 16.76
CA TRP A 26 -13.92 26.04 16.25
C TRP A 26 -13.84 25.87 14.73
N PRO A 27 -14.09 24.66 14.20
CA PRO A 27 -14.10 24.41 12.77
C PRO A 27 -15.22 25.20 12.07
N ARG A 28 -15.11 25.31 10.74
CA ARG A 28 -16.10 25.97 9.88
C ARG A 28 -17.23 25.01 9.56
N CYS A 29 -18.46 25.50 9.56
CA CYS A 29 -19.61 24.77 9.05
C CYS A 29 -19.53 24.65 7.52
N VAL A 30 -19.67 23.42 6.98
CA VAL A 30 -19.68 23.16 5.52
C VAL A 30 -21.03 22.69 5.01
N GLN A 31 -21.87 22.14 5.88
CA GLN A 31 -23.27 21.86 5.61
C GLN A 31 -24.09 22.15 6.86
N LEU A 32 -25.23 22.80 6.70
CA LEU A 32 -26.23 22.98 7.74
C LEU A 32 -27.59 22.46 7.24
N ALA A 33 -28.11 21.47 7.96
CA ALA A 33 -29.45 20.93 7.69
C ALA A 33 -30.34 21.06 8.91
N TRP A 34 -31.63 21.27 8.67
CA TRP A 34 -32.64 21.30 9.74
C TRP A 34 -34.01 20.94 9.25
N GLN A 35 -34.83 20.45 10.17
CA GLN A 35 -36.25 20.19 10.01
C GLN A 35 -37.03 20.95 11.08
N LEU A 36 -38.15 21.56 10.68
CA LEU A 36 -39.12 22.15 11.59
C LEU A 36 -40.38 21.28 11.64
N HIS A 37 -40.74 20.86 12.84
CA HIS A 37 -41.96 20.06 13.11
C HIS A 37 -42.93 20.84 13.98
N ASP A 38 -44.23 20.60 13.77
CA ASP A 38 -45.29 21.19 14.58
C ASP A 38 -45.37 20.59 16.00
N SER A 39 -46.34 21.01 16.80
CA SER A 39 -46.56 20.49 18.14
C SER A 39 -46.97 19.01 18.19
N LYS A 40 -47.35 18.41 17.06
CA LYS A 40 -47.73 17.01 16.93
C LYS A 40 -46.62 16.13 16.32
N GLY A 41 -45.50 16.74 15.98
CA GLY A 41 -44.37 16.04 15.35
C GLY A 41 -44.50 15.92 13.83
N ILE A 42 -45.45 16.59 13.19
CA ILE A 42 -45.62 16.58 11.73
C ILE A 42 -44.59 17.54 11.12
N LEU A 43 -43.89 17.08 10.07
CA LEU A 43 -42.90 17.87 9.34
C LEU A 43 -43.56 19.08 8.65
N ILE A 44 -43.11 20.30 8.94
CA ILE A 44 -43.55 21.56 8.32
C ILE A 44 -42.59 21.95 7.20
N SER A 45 -41.29 21.94 7.46
CA SER A 45 -40.24 22.27 6.49
C SER A 45 -38.95 21.47 6.72
N SER A 46 -38.24 21.23 5.64
CA SER A 46 -36.90 20.58 5.66
C SER A 46 -35.96 21.39 4.79
N HIS A 47 -34.81 21.67 5.31
CA HIS A 47 -33.77 22.47 4.66
C HIS A 47 -32.42 21.81 4.79
N SER A 48 -31.61 21.89 3.72
CA SER A 48 -30.22 21.45 3.69
C SER A 48 -29.43 22.35 2.75
N TYR A 49 -28.36 22.93 3.23
CA TYR A 49 -27.52 23.86 2.49
C TYR A 49 -26.07 23.55 2.68
N LEU A 50 -25.33 23.39 1.56
CA LEU A 50 -23.87 23.45 1.58
C LEU A 50 -23.44 24.91 1.75
N ILE A 51 -22.46 25.15 2.55
CA ILE A 51 -21.88 26.49 2.79
C ILE A 51 -20.71 26.71 1.84
N LYS A 52 -20.75 27.79 1.08
CA LYS A 52 -19.65 28.16 0.20
C LYS A 52 -18.45 28.59 1.04
N PRO A 53 -17.26 27.97 0.86
CA PRO A 53 -16.06 28.37 1.58
C PRO A 53 -15.63 29.80 1.27
N ASP A 54 -15.35 30.58 2.29
CA ASP A 54 -14.79 31.93 2.19
C ASP A 54 -13.42 31.93 2.87
N ASN A 55 -12.35 32.04 2.06
CA ASN A 55 -10.95 32.02 2.47
C ASN A 55 -10.48 30.79 3.27
N TYR A 56 -11.14 29.63 3.09
CA TYR A 56 -10.69 28.34 3.62
C TYR A 56 -10.98 27.20 2.64
N ASN A 57 -10.25 26.11 2.80
CA ASN A 57 -10.51 24.85 2.09
C ASN A 57 -11.11 23.85 3.07
N ILE A 58 -11.94 22.93 2.57
CA ILE A 58 -12.44 21.78 3.32
C ILE A 58 -11.28 20.76 3.36
N PRO A 59 -10.80 20.36 4.56
CA PRO A 59 -9.75 19.35 4.67
C PRO A 59 -10.19 18.01 4.10
N TYR A 60 -9.26 17.30 3.48
CA TYR A 60 -9.54 16.00 2.86
C TYR A 60 -10.05 14.95 3.84
N GLU A 61 -9.58 15.00 5.11
CA GLU A 61 -10.09 14.11 6.15
C GLU A 61 -11.57 14.32 6.42
N SER A 62 -12.02 15.55 6.37
CA SER A 62 -13.44 15.89 6.54
C SER A 62 -14.24 15.52 5.30
N GLU A 63 -13.71 15.82 4.10
CA GLU A 63 -14.31 15.41 2.83
C GLU A 63 -14.56 13.90 2.76
N LYS A 64 -13.61 13.07 3.24
CA LYS A 64 -13.78 11.61 3.29
C LYS A 64 -14.97 11.16 4.16
N ILE A 65 -15.27 11.91 5.22
CA ILE A 65 -16.34 11.57 6.15
C ILE A 65 -17.70 11.93 5.55
N HIS A 66 -17.90 13.20 5.18
CA HIS A 66 -19.19 13.72 4.73
C HIS A 66 -19.33 13.86 3.20
N GLY A 67 -18.29 13.59 2.41
CA GLY A 67 -18.33 13.64 0.95
C GLY A 67 -18.36 15.02 0.31
N ILE A 68 -18.20 16.10 1.08
CA ILE A 68 -18.26 17.49 0.59
C ILE A 68 -16.84 17.96 0.27
N SER A 69 -16.50 18.03 -1.03
CA SER A 69 -15.24 18.62 -1.48
C SER A 69 -15.30 20.15 -1.49
N THR A 70 -14.13 20.81 -1.39
CA THR A 70 -14.04 22.25 -1.58
C THR A 70 -14.63 22.68 -2.92
N ALA A 71 -14.40 21.92 -3.99
CA ALA A 71 -14.94 22.17 -5.32
C ALA A 71 -16.46 22.09 -5.35
N LEU A 72 -17.07 21.08 -4.73
CA LEU A 72 -18.52 20.93 -4.61
C LEU A 72 -19.11 22.12 -3.85
N ALA A 73 -18.60 22.42 -2.66
CA ALA A 73 -19.09 23.50 -1.82
C ALA A 73 -18.93 24.88 -2.48
N THR A 74 -17.87 25.09 -3.28
CA THR A 74 -17.67 26.33 -4.05
C THR A 74 -18.68 26.44 -5.20
N ASN A 75 -19.02 25.34 -5.86
CA ASN A 75 -19.84 25.33 -7.07
C ASN A 75 -21.34 25.45 -6.76
N ILE A 76 -21.84 24.73 -5.74
CA ILE A 76 -23.26 24.69 -5.41
C ILE A 76 -23.58 25.20 -4.01
N GLY A 77 -22.60 25.60 -3.23
CA GLY A 77 -22.79 26.13 -1.87
C GLY A 77 -23.36 27.54 -1.85
N TYR A 78 -24.03 27.84 -0.76
CA TYR A 78 -24.69 29.11 -0.50
C TYR A 78 -23.85 29.98 0.46
N ASP A 79 -24.07 31.28 0.38
CA ASP A 79 -23.49 32.23 1.32
C ASP A 79 -23.93 31.94 2.76
N LEU A 80 -22.99 31.93 3.71
CA LEU A 80 -23.21 31.60 5.11
C LEU A 80 -24.26 32.48 5.76
N VAL A 81 -24.20 33.81 5.53
CA VAL A 81 -25.15 34.78 6.13
C VAL A 81 -26.58 34.50 5.66
N SER A 82 -26.72 34.22 4.37
CA SER A 82 -28.01 33.87 3.76
C SER A 82 -28.61 32.59 4.37
N VAL A 83 -27.80 31.56 4.63
CA VAL A 83 -28.24 30.30 5.24
C VAL A 83 -28.58 30.50 6.72
N LEU A 84 -27.75 31.18 7.48
CA LEU A 84 -28.00 31.48 8.89
C LEU A 84 -29.28 32.30 9.09
N ASN A 85 -29.55 33.27 8.22
CA ASN A 85 -30.80 34.06 8.31
C ASN A 85 -32.05 33.19 8.13
N LYS A 86 -32.01 32.18 7.24
CA LYS A 86 -33.12 31.22 7.08
C LYS A 86 -33.26 30.32 8.30
N PHE A 87 -32.14 29.83 8.83
CA PHE A 87 -32.12 29.02 10.04
C PHE A 87 -32.69 29.79 11.26
N ILE A 88 -32.24 31.02 11.47
CA ILE A 88 -32.72 31.91 12.56
C ILE A 88 -34.23 32.16 12.46
N LYS A 89 -34.76 32.34 11.24
CA LYS A 89 -36.20 32.49 11.01
C LYS A 89 -36.99 31.28 11.52
N ASP A 90 -36.58 30.06 11.16
CA ASP A 90 -37.26 28.85 11.62
C ASP A 90 -37.00 28.58 13.11
N LEU A 91 -35.81 28.87 13.60
CA LEU A 91 -35.46 28.83 15.02
C LEU A 91 -36.38 29.72 15.87
N SER A 92 -36.73 30.90 15.35
CA SER A 92 -37.66 31.82 16.09
C SER A 92 -39.01 31.19 16.37
N LEU A 93 -39.46 30.27 15.53
CA LEU A 93 -40.75 29.57 15.65
C LEU A 93 -40.67 28.36 16.59
N ALA A 94 -39.48 27.85 16.83
CA ALA A 94 -39.23 26.64 17.64
C ALA A 94 -39.20 26.97 19.13
N GLY A 95 -39.79 26.09 19.95
CA GLY A 95 -39.64 26.06 21.41
C GLY A 95 -38.48 25.18 21.84
N PHE A 96 -38.21 24.15 21.06
CA PHE A 96 -37.18 23.13 21.35
C PHE A 96 -36.21 23.00 20.21
N ILE A 97 -34.94 22.82 20.56
CA ILE A 97 -33.84 22.40 19.67
C ILE A 97 -33.52 20.95 19.97
N ILE A 98 -33.44 20.12 18.93
CA ILE A 98 -33.14 18.69 19.03
C ILE A 98 -31.93 18.34 18.16
N GLY A 99 -31.06 17.47 18.68
CA GLY A 99 -29.95 16.91 17.92
C GLY A 99 -29.44 15.59 18.52
N HIS A 100 -28.45 15.02 17.91
CA HIS A 100 -27.72 13.85 18.43
C HIS A 100 -26.30 14.27 18.78
N ASN A 101 -25.94 14.33 20.08
CA ASN A 101 -24.76 15.01 20.57
C ASN A 101 -24.78 16.53 20.24
N VAL A 102 -25.95 17.12 20.37
CA VAL A 102 -26.32 18.46 19.91
C VAL A 102 -25.38 19.58 20.40
N LYS A 103 -24.65 19.36 21.48
CA LYS A 103 -23.70 20.34 22.02
C LYS A 103 -22.62 20.73 21.03
N PHE A 104 -22.19 19.79 20.21
CA PHE A 104 -21.21 20.05 19.16
C PHE A 104 -21.77 21.04 18.14
N ASP A 105 -22.95 20.74 17.59
CA ASP A 105 -23.62 21.54 16.54
C ASP A 105 -24.01 22.94 17.04
N LEU A 106 -24.44 23.02 18.29
CA LEU A 106 -24.73 24.32 18.93
C LEU A 106 -23.46 25.20 19.01
N ASN A 107 -22.32 24.61 19.33
CA ASN A 107 -21.06 25.35 19.38
C ASN A 107 -20.60 25.77 17.99
N ILE A 108 -20.75 24.90 16.98
CA ILE A 108 -20.39 25.23 15.58
C ILE A 108 -21.25 26.41 15.10
N ILE A 109 -22.56 26.31 15.19
CA ILE A 109 -23.46 27.42 14.75
C ILE A 109 -23.24 28.65 15.61
N GLY A 110 -23.01 28.52 16.93
CA GLY A 110 -22.68 29.65 17.79
C GLY A 110 -21.42 30.38 17.36
N ALA A 111 -20.37 29.65 16.98
CA ALA A 111 -19.14 30.23 16.46
C ALA A 111 -19.35 30.90 15.09
N GLU A 112 -20.17 30.29 14.18
CA GLU A 112 -20.49 30.92 12.88
C GLU A 112 -21.34 32.19 13.06
N LEU A 113 -22.29 32.21 14.02
CA LEU A 113 -23.05 33.42 14.36
C LEU A 113 -22.14 34.55 14.84
N LEU A 114 -21.16 34.25 15.69
CA LEU A 114 -20.16 35.24 16.13
C LEU A 114 -19.30 35.75 14.97
N ARG A 115 -18.89 34.88 14.01
CA ARG A 115 -18.13 35.28 12.82
C ARG A 115 -18.89 36.30 11.94
N VAL A 116 -20.19 36.19 11.90
CA VAL A 116 -21.04 37.13 11.14
C VAL A 116 -21.61 38.25 12.02
N SER A 117 -21.13 38.42 13.27
CA SER A 117 -21.55 39.44 14.22
C SER A 117 -23.05 39.43 14.51
N SER A 118 -23.63 38.23 14.63
CA SER A 118 -25.06 38.05 15.01
C SER A 118 -25.20 37.94 16.52
N ASP A 119 -26.20 38.59 17.07
CA ASP A 119 -26.54 38.60 18.51
C ASP A 119 -27.46 37.43 18.93
N VAL A 120 -27.78 36.50 18.03
CA VAL A 120 -28.67 35.37 18.30
C VAL A 120 -28.02 34.38 19.26
N ASN A 121 -28.72 34.07 20.36
CA ASN A 121 -28.30 33.12 21.36
C ASN A 121 -29.12 31.82 21.26
N LEU A 122 -28.51 30.73 20.81
CA LEU A 122 -29.16 29.43 20.68
C LEU A 122 -29.58 28.82 22.02
N LEU A 123 -28.90 29.20 23.12
CA LEU A 123 -29.14 28.66 24.46
C LEU A 123 -30.42 29.23 25.15
N GLU A 124 -31.12 30.15 24.51
CA GLU A 124 -32.42 30.64 25.00
C GLU A 124 -33.58 29.65 24.75
N LYS A 125 -33.33 28.60 23.94
CA LYS A 125 -34.30 27.55 23.65
C LYS A 125 -34.05 26.32 24.53
N ASP A 126 -35.09 25.53 24.75
CA ASP A 126 -34.95 24.24 25.43
C ASP A 126 -34.25 23.24 24.50
N ILE A 127 -33.18 22.62 25.01
CA ILE A 127 -32.32 21.73 24.22
C ILE A 127 -32.58 20.27 24.63
N LEU A 128 -32.85 19.43 23.65
CA LEU A 128 -33.07 17.99 23.81
C LEU A 128 -32.06 17.20 22.99
N ASP A 129 -31.32 16.33 23.65
CA ASP A 129 -30.29 15.50 23.05
C ASP A 129 -30.73 14.03 23.01
N THR A 130 -30.57 13.36 21.87
CA THR A 130 -30.82 11.94 21.74
C THR A 130 -29.58 11.08 22.11
N CYS A 131 -28.41 11.68 22.31
CA CYS A 131 -27.18 11.04 22.77
C CYS A 131 -26.97 11.23 24.29
N THR A 132 -27.64 10.44 25.09
CA THR A 132 -27.72 10.62 26.54
C THR A 132 -27.44 9.31 27.30
N GLU A 133 -27.27 9.41 28.64
CA GLU A 133 -27.19 8.23 29.50
C GLU A 133 -28.48 7.39 29.45
N LEU A 134 -29.62 8.01 29.18
CA LEU A 134 -30.90 7.34 29.03
C LEU A 134 -30.89 6.40 27.82
N THR A 135 -30.46 6.91 26.65
CA THR A 135 -30.39 6.11 25.43
C THR A 135 -29.24 5.08 25.47
N ALA A 136 -28.12 5.36 26.15
CA ALA A 136 -27.06 4.40 26.41
C ALA A 136 -27.58 3.20 27.24
N ASN A 137 -28.42 3.46 28.26
CA ASN A 137 -29.02 2.39 29.08
C ASN A 137 -30.07 1.57 28.32
N VAL A 138 -30.67 2.12 27.29
CA VAL A 138 -31.64 1.45 26.43
C VAL A 138 -30.92 0.58 25.40
N CYS A 139 -29.94 1.11 24.71
CA CYS A 139 -29.17 0.39 23.69
C CYS A 139 -28.21 -0.67 24.27
N LYS A 140 -27.76 -0.49 25.53
CA LYS A 140 -26.86 -1.41 26.26
C LYS A 140 -25.58 -1.79 25.51
N ILE A 141 -24.98 -0.85 24.79
CA ILE A 141 -23.75 -1.09 24.04
C ILE A 141 -22.56 -1.20 25.02
N PRO A 142 -21.75 -2.28 24.97
CA PRO A 142 -20.57 -2.41 25.84
C PRO A 142 -19.49 -1.38 25.52
N GLY A 143 -18.65 -1.00 26.52
CA GLY A 143 -17.45 -0.18 26.30
C GLY A 143 -17.51 1.23 26.91
N GLY A 144 -18.53 1.55 27.71
CA GLY A 144 -18.59 2.80 28.47
C GLY A 144 -17.58 2.85 29.62
N ARG A 145 -17.19 4.05 30.05
CA ARG A 145 -16.26 4.28 31.16
C ARG A 145 -16.91 3.90 32.51
N GLY A 146 -16.13 3.27 33.40
CA GLY A 146 -16.57 2.96 34.77
C GLY A 146 -17.67 1.90 34.86
N GLY A 147 -17.74 0.97 33.92
CA GLY A 147 -18.74 -0.11 33.93
C GLY A 147 -20.13 0.32 33.37
N LYS A 148 -20.26 1.54 32.88
CA LYS A 148 -21.48 2.05 32.22
C LYS A 148 -21.53 1.59 30.77
N PHE A 149 -22.68 1.70 30.13
CA PHE A 149 -22.83 1.49 28.69
C PHE A 149 -22.22 2.66 27.90
N LYS A 150 -21.76 2.39 26.69
CA LYS A 150 -21.30 3.40 25.73
C LYS A 150 -22.48 4.26 25.26
N PHE A 151 -22.31 5.56 25.10
CA PHE A 151 -23.30 6.41 24.41
C PHE A 151 -23.42 5.93 22.96
N PRO A 152 -24.67 5.69 22.46
CA PRO A 152 -24.86 5.22 21.11
C PRO A 152 -24.49 6.31 20.09
N THR A 153 -23.91 5.92 18.98
CA THR A 153 -23.90 6.76 17.78
C THR A 153 -25.31 6.84 17.19
N LEU A 154 -25.55 7.80 16.31
CA LEU A 154 -26.86 7.93 15.67
C LEU A 154 -27.25 6.64 14.92
N ILE A 155 -26.31 6.02 14.20
CA ILE A 155 -26.51 4.74 13.50
C ILE A 155 -26.87 3.62 14.48
N GLU A 156 -26.15 3.50 15.59
CA GLU A 156 -26.43 2.48 16.62
C GLU A 156 -27.81 2.67 17.26
N LEU A 157 -28.17 3.93 17.56
CA LEU A 157 -29.49 4.26 18.13
C LEU A 157 -30.61 3.96 17.12
N TYR A 158 -30.43 4.39 15.87
CA TYR A 158 -31.40 4.18 14.80
C TYR A 158 -31.60 2.68 14.52
N SER A 159 -30.51 1.94 14.39
CA SER A 159 -30.57 0.48 14.19
C SER A 159 -31.27 -0.23 15.35
N PHE A 160 -31.03 0.18 16.59
CA PHE A 160 -31.73 -0.35 17.75
C PHE A 160 -33.25 -0.11 17.71
N LEU A 161 -33.65 1.12 17.36
CA LEU A 161 -35.06 1.51 17.36
C LEU A 161 -35.86 0.89 16.19
N PHE A 162 -35.24 0.83 15.02
CA PHE A 162 -35.96 0.49 13.79
C PHE A 162 -35.61 -0.90 13.24
N ASN A 163 -34.54 -1.56 13.75
CA ASN A 163 -33.94 -2.78 13.24
C ASN A 163 -33.60 -2.67 11.75
N ASP A 164 -33.11 -1.48 11.38
CA ASP A 164 -32.76 -1.08 10.02
C ASP A 164 -31.63 -0.04 10.09
N ASN A 165 -30.92 0.19 8.99
CA ASN A 165 -29.93 1.25 8.85
C ASN A 165 -30.49 2.33 7.92
N PHE A 166 -30.05 3.57 8.11
CA PHE A 166 -30.34 4.64 7.14
C PHE A 166 -29.14 4.85 6.20
N SER A 167 -29.42 5.22 4.97
CA SER A 167 -28.40 5.54 3.97
C SER A 167 -27.85 6.96 4.17
N GLU A 168 -26.68 7.23 3.61
CA GLU A 168 -26.04 8.55 3.60
C GLU A 168 -25.70 9.10 4.99
N ALA A 169 -25.33 8.26 5.95
CA ALA A 169 -24.76 8.69 7.22
C ALA A 169 -23.55 9.63 6.99
N HIS A 170 -23.41 10.67 7.84
CA HIS A 170 -22.49 11.80 7.63
C HIS A 170 -22.88 12.71 6.47
N ASN A 171 -24.16 12.81 6.19
CA ASN A 171 -24.78 13.88 5.44
C ASN A 171 -25.79 14.55 6.37
N ALA A 172 -25.55 15.80 6.77
CA ALA A 172 -26.38 16.47 7.77
C ALA A 172 -27.89 16.39 7.47
N SER A 173 -28.28 16.33 6.20
CA SER A 173 -29.68 16.14 5.80
C SER A 173 -30.24 14.77 6.20
N ALA A 174 -29.46 13.70 6.04
CA ALA A 174 -29.85 12.34 6.41
C ALA A 174 -29.82 12.17 7.94
N ASP A 175 -28.81 12.74 8.58
CA ASP A 175 -28.62 12.68 10.02
C ASP A 175 -29.73 13.45 10.76
N VAL A 176 -30.20 14.56 10.21
CA VAL A 176 -31.38 15.27 10.74
C VAL A 176 -32.65 14.41 10.62
N GLU A 177 -32.91 13.75 9.48
CA GLU A 177 -34.06 12.87 9.33
C GLU A 177 -34.00 11.68 10.29
N ALA A 178 -32.82 11.05 10.41
CA ALA A 178 -32.61 9.95 11.34
C ALA A 178 -32.78 10.38 12.80
N THR A 179 -32.24 11.56 13.16
CA THR A 179 -32.37 12.15 14.51
C THR A 179 -33.80 12.48 14.85
N ALA A 180 -34.51 13.13 13.95
CA ALA A 180 -35.94 13.45 14.13
C ALA A 180 -36.77 12.18 14.34
N ARG A 181 -36.60 11.20 13.47
CA ARG A 181 -37.28 9.91 13.54
C ARG A 181 -36.96 9.16 14.84
N ALA A 182 -35.69 9.10 15.23
CA ALA A 182 -35.27 8.47 16.50
C ALA A 182 -35.86 9.20 17.71
N PHE A 183 -35.83 10.54 17.71
CA PHE A 183 -36.39 11.34 18.78
C PHE A 183 -37.89 11.09 18.98
N PHE A 184 -38.67 11.16 17.92
CA PHE A 184 -40.10 10.91 17.99
C PHE A 184 -40.46 9.48 18.37
N GLU A 185 -39.64 8.49 17.93
CA GLU A 185 -39.82 7.10 18.36
C GLU A 185 -39.54 6.92 19.86
N LEU A 186 -38.45 7.52 20.37
CA LEU A 186 -38.15 7.52 21.82
C LEU A 186 -39.26 8.13 22.66
N VAL A 187 -39.91 9.17 22.17
CA VAL A 187 -41.10 9.77 22.82
C VAL A 187 -42.31 8.81 22.72
N ARG A 188 -42.55 8.21 21.54
CA ARG A 188 -43.66 7.31 21.29
C ARG A 188 -43.60 6.07 22.20
N ILE A 189 -42.41 5.49 22.38
CA ILE A 189 -42.23 4.30 23.24
C ILE A 189 -42.04 4.65 24.74
N GLY A 190 -42.15 5.97 25.09
CA GLY A 190 -42.12 6.44 26.47
C GLY A 190 -40.76 6.49 27.15
N ILE A 191 -39.67 6.36 26.41
CA ILE A 191 -38.29 6.48 26.92
C ILE A 191 -38.01 7.95 27.26
N ILE A 192 -38.35 8.89 26.39
CA ILE A 192 -38.36 10.32 26.68
C ILE A 192 -39.71 10.65 27.31
N ASN A 193 -39.66 10.99 28.61
CA ASN A 193 -40.86 11.22 29.41
C ASN A 193 -41.53 12.55 29.03
N GLN A 194 -42.87 12.57 29.02
CA GLN A 194 -43.73 13.75 28.78
C GLN A 194 -43.45 14.91 29.76
N SER A 195 -42.90 14.66 30.92
CA SER A 195 -42.54 15.72 31.90
C SER A 195 -41.51 16.72 31.36
N VAL A 196 -40.74 16.33 30.34
CA VAL A 196 -39.77 17.20 29.65
C VAL A 196 -40.49 18.28 28.81
N PHE A 197 -41.73 18.02 28.39
CA PHE A 197 -42.54 18.89 27.52
C PHE A 197 -43.53 19.71 28.35
N LYS A 198 -43.14 20.33 29.47
CA LYS A 198 -44.03 21.16 30.30
C LYS A 198 -44.77 22.19 29.47
N GLY A 199 -46.08 22.00 29.24
CA GLY A 199 -46.91 22.87 28.45
C GLY A 199 -47.22 22.40 27.01
N TYR A 200 -46.75 21.25 26.57
CA TYR A 200 -47.01 20.72 25.20
C TYR A 200 -47.52 19.26 25.21
N PRO A 201 -48.75 19.00 25.71
CA PRO A 201 -49.30 17.63 25.73
C PRO A 201 -49.59 17.07 24.33
N GLU A 202 -49.67 17.93 23.30
CA GLU A 202 -50.11 17.61 21.94
C GLU A 202 -49.14 16.64 21.20
N LEU A 203 -47.85 16.64 21.56
CA LEU A 203 -46.90 15.76 20.91
C LEU A 203 -47.24 14.27 21.11
N SER A 204 -47.55 13.89 22.34
CA SER A 204 -47.92 12.51 22.66
C SER A 204 -49.25 12.07 22.04
N GLU A 205 -50.20 13.01 21.85
CA GLU A 205 -51.45 12.74 21.13
C GLU A 205 -51.19 12.60 19.62
N GLY A 206 -50.35 13.48 19.03
CA GLY A 206 -49.95 13.43 17.62
C GLY A 206 -49.26 12.13 17.28
N LEU A 207 -48.33 11.66 18.14
CA LEU A 207 -47.56 10.41 17.91
C LEU A 207 -48.43 9.15 18.10
N ARG A 208 -49.54 9.17 18.82
CA ARG A 208 -50.51 8.07 18.91
C ARG A 208 -51.33 7.89 17.63
N THR A 209 -51.31 8.86 16.73
CA THR A 209 -51.99 8.75 15.43
C THR A 209 -51.15 7.94 14.41
N PHE A 210 -49.91 7.70 14.67
CA PHE A 210 -49.16 6.67 13.93
C PHE A 210 -49.65 5.30 14.39
N ASP A 211 -50.48 4.64 13.59
CA ASP A 211 -50.93 3.27 13.81
C ASP A 211 -49.79 2.40 14.34
N GLU A 212 -50.03 1.50 15.28
CA GLU A 212 -49.13 0.59 16.02
C GLU A 212 -47.72 0.35 15.46
N SER A 213 -47.40 0.93 14.31
CA SER A 213 -46.10 0.92 13.60
C SER A 213 -45.17 2.01 14.14
N LYS A 214 -43.84 1.78 13.96
CA LYS A 214 -42.78 2.74 14.25
C LYS A 214 -42.98 4.06 13.49
N VAL A 215 -42.39 5.16 13.97
CA VAL A 215 -42.42 6.45 13.27
C VAL A 215 -41.93 6.25 11.81
N PRO A 216 -42.74 6.65 10.80
CA PRO A 216 -42.40 6.45 9.39
C PRO A 216 -41.25 7.37 8.94
N LEU A 217 -40.63 7.06 7.80
CA LEU A 217 -39.75 7.97 7.11
C LEU A 217 -40.52 9.22 6.66
N PHE A 218 -39.85 10.39 6.73
CA PHE A 218 -40.43 11.65 6.26
C PHE A 218 -40.39 11.80 4.74
N GLY A 219 -39.68 10.87 4.06
CA GLY A 219 -39.64 10.77 2.59
C GLY A 219 -38.81 11.85 1.92
N ILE A 220 -37.77 12.32 2.59
CA ILE A 220 -36.85 13.32 2.08
C ILE A 220 -35.83 12.65 1.16
N LYS A 221 -35.55 13.26 0.01
CA LYS A 221 -34.47 12.84 -0.87
C LYS A 221 -33.18 13.53 -0.45
N HIS A 222 -32.22 12.75 -0.04
CA HIS A 222 -30.88 13.22 0.27
C HIS A 222 -30.01 13.21 -0.96
N LEU A 223 -29.12 14.21 -1.11
CA LEU A 223 -28.15 14.29 -2.18
C LEU A 223 -26.94 13.43 -1.80
N ASN A 224 -26.51 12.53 -2.68
CA ASN A 224 -25.25 11.81 -2.47
C ASN A 224 -24.07 12.74 -2.73
N LEU A 225 -23.51 13.29 -1.66
CA LEU A 225 -22.48 14.34 -1.69
C LEU A 225 -21.16 13.83 -2.26
N LYS A 226 -20.78 12.60 -1.96
CA LYS A 226 -19.58 11.97 -2.53
C LYS A 226 -19.67 11.88 -4.04
N LYS A 227 -20.78 11.35 -4.55
CA LYS A 227 -21.01 11.22 -5.99
C LYS A 227 -21.08 12.55 -6.71
N GLU A 228 -21.67 13.57 -6.10
CA GLU A 228 -21.68 14.93 -6.67
C GLU A 228 -20.27 15.55 -6.68
N SER A 229 -19.46 15.33 -5.65
CA SER A 229 -18.06 15.74 -5.62
C SER A 229 -17.25 15.04 -6.74
N GLU A 230 -17.44 13.73 -6.92
CA GLU A 230 -16.81 12.95 -7.99
C GLU A 230 -17.23 13.44 -9.38
N LYS A 231 -18.52 13.71 -9.61
CA LYS A 231 -19.00 14.26 -10.89
C LYS A 231 -18.37 15.61 -11.23
N ILE A 232 -18.15 16.48 -10.23
CA ILE A 232 -17.51 17.77 -10.44
C ILE A 232 -16.04 17.57 -10.77
N SER A 233 -15.35 16.65 -10.07
CA SER A 233 -13.97 16.27 -10.36
C SER A 233 -13.83 15.70 -11.78
N ASP A 234 -14.70 14.75 -12.15
CA ASP A 234 -14.74 14.14 -13.49
C ASP A 234 -15.07 15.14 -14.61
N LYS A 235 -15.99 16.09 -14.31
CA LYS A 235 -16.37 17.14 -15.26
C LYS A 235 -15.24 18.14 -15.45
N ALA A 236 -14.56 18.51 -14.36
CA ALA A 236 -13.38 19.36 -14.40
C ALA A 236 -12.22 18.71 -15.17
N SER A 237 -12.05 17.39 -15.06
CA SER A 237 -11.05 16.63 -15.81
C SER A 237 -11.40 16.46 -17.30
N LYS A 238 -12.69 16.47 -17.66
CA LYS A 238 -13.16 16.32 -19.06
C LYS A 238 -13.34 17.65 -19.81
N GLU A 239 -13.75 18.72 -19.14
CA GLU A 239 -14.10 20.02 -19.74
C GLU A 239 -12.95 21.04 -19.77
N ASN A 240 -11.94 20.83 -18.95
CA ASN A 240 -10.69 21.58 -19.08
C ASN A 240 -9.58 20.60 -19.38
N PRO A 241 -8.84 20.80 -20.44
CA PRO A 241 -7.46 20.38 -20.44
C PRO A 241 -6.78 21.21 -19.35
N VAL A 242 -6.78 20.65 -18.11
CA VAL A 242 -5.98 21.14 -16.97
C VAL A 242 -4.56 21.44 -17.49
N ASP A 243 -4.10 20.62 -18.43
CA ASP A 243 -2.83 20.79 -19.14
C ASP A 243 -2.70 22.16 -19.84
N LYS A 244 -3.72 22.71 -20.48
CA LYS A 244 -3.54 23.95 -21.26
C LYS A 244 -3.39 25.19 -20.36
N LYS A 245 -4.21 25.34 -19.32
CA LYS A 245 -4.09 26.44 -18.34
C LYS A 245 -2.83 26.29 -17.49
N ILE A 246 -2.45 25.05 -17.16
CA ILE A 246 -1.21 24.76 -16.45
C ILE A 246 -0.02 25.14 -17.35
N ILE A 247 0.02 24.67 -18.58
CA ILE A 247 1.11 24.97 -19.55
C ILE A 247 1.24 26.46 -19.78
N ASP A 248 0.13 27.18 -20.02
CA ASP A 248 0.13 28.64 -20.26
C ASP A 248 0.63 29.44 -19.04
N SER A 249 0.69 28.86 -17.85
CA SER A 249 1.15 29.48 -16.61
C SER A 249 2.58 29.07 -16.19
N ILE A 250 3.20 28.13 -16.91
CA ILE A 250 4.58 27.70 -16.69
C ILE A 250 5.54 28.65 -17.42
N PRO A 251 6.62 29.13 -16.78
CA PRO A 251 7.65 29.90 -17.45
C PRO A 251 8.23 29.15 -18.66
N GLU A 252 8.45 29.87 -19.80
CA GLU A 252 8.90 29.26 -21.05
C GLU A 252 10.20 28.45 -20.89
N LYS A 253 11.14 28.94 -20.10
CA LYS A 253 12.38 28.22 -19.75
C LYS A 253 12.08 26.85 -19.10
N LEU A 254 11.05 26.75 -18.26
CA LEU A 254 10.72 25.55 -17.53
C LEU A 254 9.93 24.53 -18.38
N ILE A 255 9.20 25.00 -19.41
CA ILE A 255 8.45 24.09 -20.31
C ILE A 255 9.40 23.08 -20.95
N SER A 256 10.58 23.52 -21.41
CA SER A 256 11.58 22.67 -22.06
C SER A 256 12.48 21.89 -21.09
N SER A 257 12.50 22.22 -19.79
CA SER A 257 13.34 21.53 -18.80
C SER A 257 12.84 20.11 -18.58
N PRO A 258 13.69 19.08 -18.60
CA PRO A 258 13.29 17.73 -18.27
C PRO A 258 12.88 17.59 -16.80
N PHE A 259 11.96 16.68 -16.51
CA PHE A 259 11.57 16.34 -15.16
C PHE A 259 11.59 14.81 -14.98
N SER A 260 12.02 14.36 -13.82
CA SER A 260 12.02 12.95 -13.41
C SER A 260 11.64 12.84 -11.94
N HIS A 261 10.74 11.92 -11.62
CA HIS A 261 10.44 11.63 -10.23
C HIS A 261 11.58 10.85 -9.59
N LEU A 262 12.13 11.38 -8.49
CA LEU A 262 13.23 10.78 -7.74
C LEU A 262 12.81 10.10 -6.44
N HIS A 263 11.56 10.27 -6.00
CA HIS A 263 11.01 9.68 -4.79
C HIS A 263 9.62 9.09 -5.05
N ASN A 264 9.55 7.77 -5.25
CA ASN A 264 8.31 7.04 -5.54
C ASN A 264 8.26 5.73 -4.80
N ASN A 265 7.11 5.44 -4.22
CA ASN A 265 6.80 4.15 -3.61
C ASN A 265 6.05 3.28 -4.61
N THR A 266 6.45 2.00 -4.69
CA THR A 266 5.75 1.00 -5.50
C THR A 266 4.93 0.06 -4.63
N GLN A 267 4.24 -0.88 -5.26
CA GLN A 267 3.54 -1.97 -4.57
C GLN A 267 4.43 -2.77 -3.60
N PHE A 268 5.77 -2.67 -3.72
CA PHE A 268 6.73 -3.31 -2.84
C PHE A 268 6.98 -2.55 -1.53
N SER A 269 6.48 -1.32 -1.41
CA SER A 269 6.17 -0.71 -0.11
C SER A 269 4.88 -1.35 0.42
N VAL A 270 5.00 -2.58 0.92
CA VAL A 270 3.89 -3.51 1.19
C VAL A 270 2.85 -2.88 2.10
N LEU A 271 1.57 -2.90 1.69
CA LEU A 271 0.43 -2.26 2.36
C LEU A 271 0.60 -0.74 2.56
N GLN A 272 1.51 -0.08 1.83
CA GLN A 272 1.75 1.36 1.93
C GLN A 272 1.65 2.08 0.59
N SER A 273 1.62 1.36 -0.55
CA SER A 273 1.45 1.94 -1.87
C SER A 273 0.62 1.03 -2.77
N THR A 274 -0.24 1.64 -3.59
CA THR A 274 -1.03 0.96 -4.63
C THR A 274 -0.37 1.05 -6.01
N SER A 275 0.73 1.80 -6.14
CA SER A 275 1.41 2.06 -7.41
C SER A 275 2.09 0.81 -7.96
N ARG A 276 1.60 0.29 -9.08
CA ARG A 276 2.22 -0.87 -9.76
C ARG A 276 3.37 -0.40 -10.65
N ILE A 277 4.52 -1.07 -10.58
CA ILE A 277 5.71 -0.74 -11.37
C ILE A 277 5.39 -0.54 -12.86
N ALA A 278 4.66 -1.46 -13.49
CA ALA A 278 4.32 -1.35 -14.91
C ALA A 278 3.50 -0.07 -15.23
N ASN A 279 2.60 0.33 -14.34
CA ASN A 279 1.77 1.53 -14.52
C ASN A 279 2.58 2.82 -14.31
N ILE A 280 3.49 2.82 -13.31
CA ILE A 280 4.41 3.94 -13.09
C ILE A 280 5.29 4.15 -14.32
N VAL A 281 5.90 3.09 -14.85
CA VAL A 281 6.76 3.16 -16.06
C VAL A 281 5.98 3.68 -17.26
N LYS A 282 4.75 3.18 -17.46
CA LYS A 282 3.88 3.64 -18.54
C LYS A 282 3.57 5.14 -18.40
N LYS A 283 3.13 5.58 -17.20
CA LYS A 283 2.77 7.00 -16.96
C LYS A 283 3.97 7.94 -17.05
N ALA A 284 5.17 7.47 -16.66
CA ALA A 284 6.41 8.22 -16.85
C ALA A 284 6.72 8.44 -18.33
N GLY A 285 6.54 7.40 -19.17
CA GLY A 285 6.69 7.53 -20.62
C GLY A 285 5.67 8.47 -21.25
N GLU A 286 4.40 8.34 -20.90
CA GLU A 286 3.32 9.25 -21.33
C GLU A 286 3.58 10.72 -20.92
N SER A 287 4.32 10.94 -19.84
CA SER A 287 4.72 12.25 -19.34
C SER A 287 6.10 12.72 -19.86
N ASN A 288 6.71 12.00 -20.79
CA ASN A 288 8.02 12.29 -21.37
C ASN A 288 9.13 12.46 -20.34
N MET A 289 9.13 11.63 -19.29
CA MET A 289 10.19 11.67 -18.28
C MET A 289 11.42 10.90 -18.76
N PRO A 290 12.63 11.52 -18.78
CA PRO A 290 13.84 10.85 -19.25
C PRO A 290 14.36 9.79 -18.28
N ALA A 291 13.97 9.87 -17.02
CA ALA A 291 14.32 8.92 -15.98
C ALA A 291 13.20 8.80 -14.94
N ILE A 292 13.25 7.76 -14.14
CA ILE A 292 12.38 7.58 -12.98
C ILE A 292 13.12 6.78 -11.91
N ALA A 293 12.93 7.15 -10.64
CA ALA A 293 13.41 6.37 -9.50
C ALA A 293 12.29 5.57 -8.85
N ILE A 294 12.62 4.41 -8.29
CA ILE A 294 11.83 3.77 -7.24
C ILE A 294 12.60 3.83 -5.93
N THR A 295 11.90 4.11 -4.84
CA THR A 295 12.47 4.31 -3.52
C THR A 295 11.58 3.69 -2.45
N ASP A 296 11.31 2.39 -2.61
CA ASP A 296 10.45 1.66 -1.68
C ASP A 296 10.98 1.72 -0.25
N ARG A 297 10.07 1.68 0.72
CA ARG A 297 10.37 1.82 2.14
C ARG A 297 11.05 0.60 2.72
N GLY A 298 12.32 0.77 3.09
CA GLY A 298 13.11 -0.20 3.81
C GLY A 298 13.42 -1.48 3.05
N ASN A 299 13.16 -1.54 1.73
CA ASN A 299 13.43 -2.75 0.95
C ASN A 299 13.76 -2.44 -0.52
N MET A 300 14.36 -3.43 -1.19
CA MET A 300 14.72 -3.39 -2.60
C MET A 300 14.02 -4.49 -3.41
N MET A 301 12.89 -4.98 -2.92
CA MET A 301 12.11 -6.10 -3.49
C MET A 301 11.67 -5.83 -4.93
N GLY A 302 11.36 -4.56 -5.26
CA GLY A 302 10.90 -4.12 -6.57
C GLY A 302 11.99 -3.90 -7.62
N CYS A 303 13.27 -3.84 -7.24
CA CYS A 303 14.34 -3.35 -8.11
C CYS A 303 14.52 -4.14 -9.39
N PHE A 304 14.54 -5.47 -9.31
CA PHE A 304 14.70 -6.32 -10.49
C PHE A 304 13.48 -6.23 -11.42
N HIS A 305 12.28 -6.26 -10.86
CA HIS A 305 11.03 -6.08 -11.61
C HIS A 305 10.97 -4.72 -12.31
N PHE A 306 11.48 -3.68 -11.65
CA PHE A 306 11.52 -2.33 -12.20
C PHE A 306 12.45 -2.22 -13.41
N ILE A 307 13.69 -2.69 -13.31
CA ILE A 307 14.62 -2.73 -14.47
C ILE A 307 14.03 -3.52 -15.62
N LYS A 308 13.44 -4.69 -15.34
CA LYS A 308 12.79 -5.53 -16.36
C LYS A 308 11.61 -4.79 -17.03
N ALA A 309 10.79 -4.08 -16.26
CA ALA A 309 9.67 -3.31 -16.80
C ALA A 309 10.14 -2.15 -17.70
N ILE A 310 11.16 -1.38 -17.26
CA ILE A 310 11.73 -0.30 -18.08
C ILE A 310 12.39 -0.84 -19.35
N LYS A 311 13.14 -1.93 -19.26
CA LYS A 311 13.74 -2.58 -20.44
C LYS A 311 12.67 -3.01 -21.45
N SER A 312 11.57 -3.61 -20.96
CA SER A 312 10.44 -4.00 -21.78
C SER A 312 9.77 -2.79 -22.44
N TYR A 313 9.54 -1.71 -21.67
CA TYR A 313 8.99 -0.46 -22.19
C TYR A 313 9.90 0.15 -23.27
N ASN A 314 11.20 0.34 -22.97
CA ASN A 314 12.16 0.92 -23.89
C ASN A 314 12.31 0.10 -25.19
N ASN A 315 12.18 -1.23 -25.11
CA ASN A 315 12.22 -2.13 -26.27
C ASN A 315 10.91 -2.08 -27.10
N SER A 316 9.80 -1.62 -26.52
CA SER A 316 8.54 -1.46 -27.24
C SER A 316 8.47 -0.15 -28.04
N ILE A 317 9.37 0.78 -27.79
CA ILE A 317 9.47 2.06 -28.53
C ILE A 317 10.09 1.77 -29.89
N SER A 318 9.35 2.09 -30.96
CA SER A 318 9.88 1.97 -32.33
C SER A 318 10.93 3.04 -32.60
N SER A 319 11.86 2.76 -33.51
CA SER A 319 12.92 3.71 -33.92
C SER A 319 12.38 5.04 -34.48
N ASP A 320 11.14 5.02 -35.00
CA ASP A 320 10.48 6.17 -35.62
C ASP A 320 9.53 6.91 -34.65
N SER A 321 9.43 6.45 -33.38
CA SER A 321 8.59 7.08 -32.34
C SER A 321 9.31 8.30 -31.76
N SER A 322 8.53 9.33 -31.43
CA SER A 322 8.99 10.48 -30.63
C SER A 322 9.05 10.19 -29.13
N ASP A 323 8.72 8.97 -28.72
CA ASP A 323 8.68 8.58 -27.32
C ASP A 323 10.07 8.52 -26.69
N THR A 324 10.17 9.01 -25.47
CA THR A 324 11.43 9.08 -24.73
C THR A 324 11.74 7.75 -24.04
N LYS A 325 12.94 7.22 -24.25
CA LYS A 325 13.45 6.10 -23.47
C LYS A 325 13.69 6.54 -22.04
N ILE A 326 13.30 5.68 -21.10
CA ILE A 326 13.38 5.97 -19.67
C ILE A 326 14.65 5.34 -19.07
N LYS A 327 15.42 6.13 -18.33
CA LYS A 327 16.57 5.64 -17.52
C LYS A 327 16.06 5.16 -16.16
N PRO A 328 16.35 3.91 -15.73
CA PRO A 328 16.00 3.44 -14.38
C PRO A 328 16.97 4.01 -13.34
N ILE A 329 16.43 4.48 -12.22
CA ILE A 329 17.20 4.86 -11.03
C ILE A 329 16.72 3.97 -9.87
N ILE A 330 17.63 3.19 -9.30
CA ILE A 330 17.32 2.37 -8.14
C ILE A 330 17.67 3.13 -6.87
N GLY A 331 16.71 3.21 -5.96
CA GLY A 331 16.87 3.77 -4.64
C GLY A 331 16.09 2.99 -3.57
N CYS A 332 16.20 3.47 -2.35
CA CYS A 332 15.45 2.96 -1.19
C CYS A 332 15.30 4.08 -0.16
N GLU A 333 14.11 4.22 0.42
CA GLU A 333 13.88 5.05 1.59
C GLU A 333 14.21 4.22 2.85
N LEU A 334 15.32 4.52 3.52
CA LEU A 334 15.74 3.82 4.73
C LEU A 334 15.44 4.62 6.01
N ASN A 335 15.14 3.90 7.08
CA ASN A 335 14.98 4.48 8.40
C ASN A 335 16.35 4.55 9.10
N VAL A 336 16.88 5.76 9.27
CA VAL A 336 18.18 6.00 9.91
C VAL A 336 17.93 6.38 11.38
N CYS A 337 18.22 5.47 12.30
CA CYS A 337 18.03 5.60 13.75
C CYS A 337 19.35 5.95 14.46
N LEU A 338 19.30 6.12 15.77
CA LEU A 338 20.48 6.39 16.59
C LEU A 338 21.39 5.17 16.72
N ASN A 339 20.81 4.00 16.96
CA ASN A 339 21.52 2.73 17.05
C ASN A 339 20.59 1.61 16.58
N HIS A 340 20.92 1.02 15.43
CA HIS A 340 20.07 0.00 14.80
C HIS A 340 20.03 -1.32 15.60
N LYS A 341 21.01 -1.59 16.45
CA LYS A 341 21.06 -2.79 17.31
C LYS A 341 20.26 -2.64 18.59
N ASP A 342 19.96 -1.41 19.02
CA ASP A 342 19.16 -1.18 20.22
C ASP A 342 17.68 -1.50 19.95
N LYS A 343 17.15 -2.48 20.68
CA LYS A 343 15.74 -2.91 20.65
C LYS A 343 15.03 -2.67 22.01
N SER A 344 15.66 -1.94 22.93
CA SER A 344 15.10 -1.63 24.25
C SER A 344 14.05 -0.52 24.20
N ASN A 345 14.26 0.46 23.32
CA ASN A 345 13.34 1.57 23.09
C ASN A 345 12.95 1.63 21.63
N ARG A 346 11.70 2.06 21.34
CA ARG A 346 11.23 2.26 19.97
C ARG A 346 11.85 3.54 19.40
N ASP A 347 12.72 3.37 18.43
CA ASP A 347 13.28 4.42 17.60
C ASP A 347 13.10 3.96 16.14
N ASP A 348 12.08 4.45 15.48
CA ASP A 348 11.79 4.09 14.08
C ASP A 348 12.74 4.80 13.10
N GLY A 349 13.58 5.74 13.58
CA GLY A 349 14.53 6.50 12.77
C GLY A 349 13.92 7.59 11.91
N TYR A 350 14.78 8.26 11.14
CA TYR A 350 14.41 9.27 10.13
C TYR A 350 14.39 8.65 8.74
N GLN A 351 13.42 9.03 7.92
CA GLN A 351 13.27 8.54 6.55
C GLN A 351 14.22 9.32 5.62
N ILE A 352 15.25 8.65 5.13
CA ILE A 352 16.26 9.22 4.23
C ILE A 352 16.28 8.43 2.92
N VAL A 353 16.31 9.12 1.80
CA VAL A 353 16.31 8.50 0.46
C VAL A 353 17.72 8.35 -0.05
N PHE A 354 18.06 7.13 -0.46
CA PHE A 354 19.34 6.80 -1.07
C PHE A 354 19.11 6.34 -2.52
N LEU A 355 19.86 6.90 -3.47
CA LEU A 355 19.83 6.52 -4.88
C LEU A 355 21.19 5.97 -5.29
N ALA A 356 21.22 4.86 -6.00
CA ALA A 356 22.44 4.23 -6.49
C ALA A 356 22.92 4.90 -7.79
N LYS A 357 24.14 5.40 -7.83
CA LYS A 357 24.76 5.99 -9.04
C LYS A 357 25.09 4.93 -10.09
N ASN A 358 25.53 3.76 -9.65
CA ASN A 358 26.01 2.67 -10.51
C ASN A 358 25.82 1.32 -9.81
N LYS A 359 26.35 0.25 -10.43
CA LYS A 359 26.24 -1.11 -9.88
C LYS A 359 26.89 -1.27 -8.51
N ASN A 360 27.95 -0.53 -8.20
CA ASN A 360 28.59 -0.54 -6.88
C ASN A 360 27.69 0.13 -5.83
N GLY A 361 27.12 1.30 -6.15
CA GLY A 361 26.11 1.96 -5.30
C GLY A 361 24.90 1.06 -5.04
N TYR A 362 24.41 0.33 -6.07
CA TYR A 362 23.35 -0.66 -5.88
C TYR A 362 23.75 -1.74 -4.86
N ARG A 363 24.98 -2.28 -4.94
CA ARG A 363 25.48 -3.29 -3.98
C ARG A 363 25.56 -2.73 -2.57
N ASN A 364 26.07 -1.51 -2.42
CA ASN A 364 26.15 -0.84 -1.12
C ASN A 364 24.77 -0.61 -0.52
N LEU A 365 23.81 -0.15 -1.31
CA LEU A 365 22.43 0.02 -0.88
C LEU A 365 21.76 -1.31 -0.52
N SER A 366 22.03 -2.38 -1.28
CA SER A 366 21.59 -3.75 -0.99
C SER A 366 22.10 -4.25 0.36
N LYS A 367 23.39 -3.98 0.69
CA LYS A 367 23.96 -4.32 1.98
C LYS A 367 23.35 -3.52 3.13
N MET A 368 23.17 -2.20 2.97
CA MET A 368 22.49 -1.38 3.96
C MET A 368 21.08 -1.90 4.24
N CYS A 369 20.32 -2.20 3.19
CA CYS A 369 18.97 -2.73 3.30
C CYS A 369 18.96 -4.10 4.00
N SER A 370 19.92 -4.97 3.68
CA SER A 370 20.08 -6.28 4.33
C SER A 370 20.38 -6.14 5.82
N VAL A 371 21.30 -5.26 6.22
CA VAL A 371 21.61 -4.97 7.63
C VAL A 371 20.35 -4.47 8.36
N GLY A 372 19.55 -3.64 7.70
CA GLY A 372 18.29 -3.17 8.27
C GLY A 372 17.34 -4.30 8.67
N TYR A 373 17.34 -5.42 7.94
CA TYR A 373 16.54 -6.60 8.27
C TYR A 373 17.24 -7.55 9.24
N THR A 374 18.52 -7.86 9.01
CA THR A 374 19.21 -8.91 9.74
C THR A 374 19.64 -8.48 11.15
N GLU A 375 20.05 -7.23 11.31
CA GLU A 375 20.51 -6.67 12.59
C GLU A 375 19.55 -5.62 13.15
N GLY A 376 19.02 -4.74 12.28
CA GLY A 376 18.31 -3.53 12.68
C GLY A 376 16.80 -3.64 12.79
N PHE A 377 16.19 -4.79 12.48
CA PHE A 377 14.74 -4.92 12.47
C PHE A 377 14.15 -4.83 13.90
N TYR A 378 13.35 -3.78 14.10
CA TYR A 378 12.54 -3.58 15.29
C TYR A 378 11.32 -2.72 14.91
N TYR A 379 10.14 -3.35 14.73
CA TYR A 379 8.94 -2.83 14.08
C TYR A 379 9.12 -2.49 12.60
N VAL A 380 10.21 -1.83 12.24
CA VAL A 380 10.63 -1.51 10.86
C VAL A 380 12.09 -1.85 10.66
N PRO A 381 12.56 -2.13 9.42
CA PRO A 381 13.99 -2.26 9.16
C PRO A 381 14.69 -0.90 9.36
N ARG A 382 15.79 -0.89 10.14
CA ARG A 382 16.53 0.33 10.51
C ARG A 382 18.02 0.16 10.28
N VAL A 383 18.66 1.25 9.91
CA VAL A 383 20.12 1.38 9.90
C VAL A 383 20.52 2.56 10.78
N ASP A 384 21.80 2.69 11.13
CA ASP A 384 22.32 3.87 11.80
C ASP A 384 23.42 4.55 10.97
N ARG A 385 23.98 5.62 11.47
CA ARG A 385 25.01 6.39 10.79
C ARG A 385 26.28 5.57 10.52
N GLU A 386 26.66 4.63 11.38
CA GLU A 386 27.82 3.77 11.18
C GLU A 386 27.63 2.87 9.94
N VAL A 387 26.44 2.31 9.77
CA VAL A 387 26.11 1.50 8.59
C VAL A 387 26.10 2.37 7.33
N VAL A 388 25.53 3.59 7.40
CA VAL A 388 25.55 4.52 6.28
C VAL A 388 26.97 4.91 5.89
N GLU A 389 27.83 5.28 6.85
CA GLU A 389 29.24 5.65 6.61
C GLU A 389 30.03 4.52 5.98
N LYS A 390 29.77 3.28 6.41
CA LYS A 390 30.44 2.07 5.87
C LYS A 390 30.11 1.83 4.40
N TYR A 391 28.88 2.11 3.96
CA TYR A 391 28.40 1.76 2.62
C TYR A 391 28.02 2.99 1.77
N LYS A 392 28.51 4.19 2.08
CA LYS A 392 28.12 5.45 1.45
C LYS A 392 28.57 5.58 -0.02
N GLU A 393 29.57 4.84 -0.45
CA GLU A 393 30.20 5.02 -1.76
C GLU A 393 29.20 4.79 -2.91
N ASP A 394 29.27 5.66 -3.92
CA ASP A 394 28.43 5.63 -5.11
C ASP A 394 26.93 5.79 -4.85
N LEU A 395 26.57 6.47 -3.75
CA LEU A 395 25.19 6.83 -3.42
C LEU A 395 24.98 8.34 -3.54
N ILE A 396 23.77 8.70 -3.94
CA ILE A 396 23.19 10.06 -3.85
C ILE A 396 22.17 10.02 -2.72
N VAL A 397 22.10 11.09 -1.93
CA VAL A 397 21.20 11.17 -0.77
C VAL A 397 20.28 12.37 -0.91
N LEU A 398 18.97 12.12 -0.73
CA LEU A 398 17.96 13.16 -0.58
C LEU A 398 17.55 13.26 0.89
N SER A 399 17.32 14.47 1.38
CA SER A 399 17.03 14.72 2.81
C SER A 399 15.75 14.10 3.35
N GLY A 400 14.94 13.54 2.47
CA GLY A 400 13.69 12.84 2.82
C GLY A 400 12.48 13.75 2.94
N ASN A 401 11.34 13.15 3.26
CA ASN A 401 10.05 13.83 3.41
C ASN A 401 9.93 14.53 4.79
N MET A 402 8.70 14.83 5.24
CA MET A 402 8.43 15.44 6.57
C MET A 402 8.91 14.59 7.76
N HIS A 403 9.21 13.31 7.54
CA HIS A 403 9.82 12.40 8.51
C HIS A 403 11.35 12.25 8.31
N GLY A 404 11.93 12.97 7.36
CA GLY A 404 13.38 13.11 7.21
C GLY A 404 14.00 13.82 8.41
N GLU A 405 15.29 13.62 8.65
CA GLU A 405 15.97 14.14 9.85
C GLU A 405 15.88 15.66 9.97
N ILE A 406 16.16 16.38 8.87
CA ILE A 406 16.16 17.84 8.85
C ILE A 406 14.74 18.39 9.08
N ALA A 407 13.77 17.91 8.31
CA ALA A 407 12.38 18.36 8.42
C ALA A 407 11.79 18.05 9.81
N SER A 408 12.01 16.85 10.31
CA SER A 408 11.53 16.43 11.63
C SER A 408 12.14 17.27 12.75
N LYS A 409 13.43 17.58 12.66
CA LYS A 409 14.09 18.44 13.66
C LYS A 409 13.61 19.90 13.59
N LEU A 410 13.38 20.45 12.39
CA LEU A 410 12.79 21.78 12.22
C LEU A 410 11.40 21.90 12.88
N LEU A 411 10.60 20.86 12.78
CA LEU A 411 9.24 20.87 13.31
C LEU A 411 9.16 20.59 14.82
N ASN A 412 10.01 19.70 15.33
CA ASN A 412 9.84 19.15 16.68
C ASN A 412 10.92 19.56 17.67
N ILE A 413 12.10 20.06 17.21
CA ILE A 413 13.24 20.37 18.08
C ILE A 413 13.66 21.84 17.90
N GLY A 414 14.19 22.19 16.73
CA GLY A 414 14.63 23.55 16.44
C GLY A 414 15.53 23.67 15.21
N GLU A 415 15.72 24.92 14.76
CA GLU A 415 16.48 25.24 13.54
C GLU A 415 17.96 24.86 13.69
N SER A 416 18.56 25.09 14.87
CA SER A 416 19.98 24.79 15.11
C SER A 416 20.30 23.29 14.98
N GLN A 417 19.44 22.42 15.54
CA GLN A 417 19.59 20.96 15.47
C GLN A 417 19.31 20.42 14.05
N ALA A 418 18.42 21.05 13.32
CA ALA A 418 18.18 20.72 11.93
C ALA A 418 19.38 21.12 11.03
N GLU A 419 19.99 22.28 11.30
CA GLU A 419 21.21 22.74 10.62
C GLU A 419 22.41 21.81 10.93
N GLU A 420 22.55 21.35 12.15
CA GLU A 420 23.58 20.37 12.51
C GLU A 420 23.41 19.06 11.73
N ALA A 421 22.17 18.58 11.59
CA ALA A 421 21.87 17.41 10.79
C ALA A 421 22.21 17.62 9.31
N LEU A 422 21.85 18.78 8.74
CA LEU A 422 22.20 19.13 7.38
C LEU A 422 23.72 19.08 7.16
N LEU A 423 24.49 19.70 8.07
CA LEU A 423 25.95 19.73 7.98
C LEU A 423 26.56 18.32 8.07
N TYR A 424 26.00 17.44 8.88
CA TYR A 424 26.41 16.03 8.92
C TYR A 424 26.25 15.38 7.55
N TRP A 425 25.05 15.44 6.96
CA TRP A 425 24.78 14.83 5.66
C TRP A 425 25.60 15.44 4.54
N LYS A 426 25.73 16.78 4.53
CA LYS A 426 26.56 17.50 3.56
C LYS A 426 28.03 17.09 3.65
N ASN A 427 28.60 17.00 4.85
CA ASN A 427 30.00 16.60 5.02
C ASN A 427 30.25 15.14 4.61
N LEU A 428 29.24 14.25 4.79
CA LEU A 428 29.38 12.85 4.46
C LEU A 428 29.26 12.55 2.96
N PHE A 429 28.36 13.27 2.23
CA PHE A 429 28.05 13.01 0.82
C PHE A 429 28.45 14.17 -0.11
N GLU A 430 28.88 15.28 0.44
CA GLU A 430 29.37 16.48 -0.29
C GLU A 430 28.35 16.91 -1.37
N LYS A 431 28.75 16.88 -2.65
CA LYS A 431 27.92 17.25 -3.82
C LYS A 431 26.87 16.19 -4.21
N ASP A 432 26.84 15.06 -3.54
CA ASP A 432 25.85 14.00 -3.74
C ASP A 432 24.74 14.04 -2.67
N PHE A 433 24.71 15.09 -1.84
CA PHE A 433 23.62 15.38 -0.92
C PHE A 433 22.72 16.50 -1.44
N TYR A 434 21.41 16.27 -1.45
CA TYR A 434 20.39 17.22 -1.91
C TYR A 434 19.30 17.39 -0.87
N LEU A 435 18.83 18.65 -0.72
CA LEU A 435 17.63 18.96 0.04
C LEU A 435 16.39 18.65 -0.79
N GLU A 436 15.50 17.89 -0.25
CA GLU A 436 14.26 17.46 -0.92
C GLU A 436 13.12 18.41 -0.53
N MET A 437 12.52 19.05 -1.54
CA MET A 437 11.39 19.95 -1.35
C MET A 437 10.13 19.34 -1.91
N MET A 438 9.07 19.29 -1.09
CA MET A 438 7.74 18.78 -1.45
C MET A 438 6.67 19.87 -1.29
N ARG A 439 5.59 19.77 -2.06
CA ARG A 439 4.44 20.67 -1.99
C ARG A 439 3.13 19.91 -2.11
N HIS A 440 2.65 19.39 -0.98
CA HIS A 440 1.33 18.75 -0.87
C HIS A 440 0.28 19.69 -0.25
N GLY A 441 0.62 20.97 -0.04
CA GLY A 441 -0.31 21.99 0.48
C GLY A 441 -0.47 22.01 1.99
N GLN A 442 0.48 21.46 2.75
CA GLN A 442 0.47 21.47 4.20
C GLN A 442 1.20 22.70 4.77
N GLU A 443 0.70 23.30 5.84
CA GLU A 443 1.35 24.44 6.50
C GLU A 443 2.72 24.09 7.10
N ASP A 444 2.85 22.90 7.71
CA ASP A 444 4.14 22.44 8.24
C ASP A 444 5.18 22.26 7.12
N GLU A 445 4.75 21.75 5.96
CA GLU A 445 5.59 21.58 4.78
C GLU A 445 6.07 22.94 4.23
N LYS A 446 5.19 23.95 4.21
CA LYS A 446 5.54 25.31 3.82
C LYS A 446 6.62 25.89 4.74
N ARG A 447 6.45 25.73 6.06
CA ARG A 447 7.44 26.16 7.07
C ARG A 447 8.78 25.44 6.90
N VAL A 448 8.78 24.15 6.64
CA VAL A 448 10.00 23.39 6.33
C VAL A 448 10.67 23.91 5.07
N ASN A 449 9.93 24.08 3.98
CA ASN A 449 10.45 24.55 2.70
C ASN A 449 11.12 25.93 2.80
N GLU A 450 10.54 26.88 3.55
CA GLU A 450 11.13 28.19 3.81
C GLU A 450 12.52 28.08 4.48
N ASN A 451 12.67 27.15 5.42
CA ASN A 451 13.95 26.91 6.07
C ASN A 451 14.94 26.14 5.17
N LEU A 452 14.47 25.19 4.36
CA LEU A 452 15.33 24.50 3.39
C LEU A 452 15.93 25.47 2.37
N ILE A 453 15.18 26.48 1.90
CA ILE A 453 15.71 27.54 1.01
C ILE A 453 16.79 28.37 1.72
N LYS A 454 16.57 28.76 2.99
CA LYS A 454 17.59 29.47 3.77
C LYS A 454 18.86 28.62 3.95
N PHE A 455 18.71 27.36 4.28
CA PHE A 455 19.82 26.42 4.45
C PHE A 455 20.56 26.16 3.14
N SER A 456 19.83 26.00 2.02
CA SER A 456 20.43 25.87 0.69
C SER A 456 21.35 27.05 0.38
N SER A 457 20.83 28.26 0.54
CA SER A 457 21.61 29.49 0.28
C SER A 457 22.78 29.68 1.24
N LYS A 458 22.60 29.34 2.54
CA LYS A 458 23.63 29.52 3.58
C LYS A 458 24.79 28.54 3.42
N HIS A 459 24.48 27.32 3.02
CA HIS A 459 25.41 26.17 3.03
C HIS A 459 25.76 25.65 1.64
N ASP A 460 25.29 26.29 0.58
CA ASP A 460 25.54 25.86 -0.81
C ASP A 460 25.16 24.36 -1.00
N VAL A 461 23.91 24.01 -0.70
CA VAL A 461 23.34 22.69 -0.90
C VAL A 461 22.19 22.77 -1.89
N MET A 462 22.24 21.95 -2.92
CA MET A 462 21.22 21.95 -3.99
C MET A 462 19.86 21.42 -3.48
N VAL A 463 18.79 22.03 -4.01
CA VAL A 463 17.40 21.62 -3.71
C VAL A 463 16.82 20.90 -4.91
N VAL A 464 16.06 19.83 -4.67
CA VAL A 464 15.33 19.09 -5.70
C VAL A 464 13.84 19.01 -5.36
N PRO A 465 12.95 19.28 -6.33
CA PRO A 465 11.51 19.12 -6.17
C PRO A 465 11.10 17.66 -6.35
N THR A 466 10.37 17.11 -5.38
CA THR A 466 9.84 15.74 -5.43
C THR A 466 8.38 15.69 -4.98
N ASN A 467 7.74 14.53 -5.08
CA ASN A 467 6.34 14.36 -4.67
C ASN A 467 6.09 13.18 -3.72
N ASN A 468 7.04 12.29 -3.46
CA ASN A 468 6.84 11.10 -2.62
C ASN A 468 5.51 10.39 -2.91
N SER A 469 5.36 9.83 -4.11
CA SER A 469 4.08 9.27 -4.57
C SER A 469 3.81 7.87 -4.01
N PHE A 470 2.53 7.60 -3.69
CA PHE A 470 2.06 6.30 -3.16
C PHE A 470 0.99 5.65 -4.02
N TYR A 471 0.35 6.40 -4.92
CA TYR A 471 -0.68 5.92 -5.83
C TYR A 471 -0.58 6.63 -7.17
N LEU A 472 -1.19 6.02 -8.19
CA LEU A 472 -0.96 6.45 -9.57
C LEU A 472 -1.75 7.71 -9.94
N ASN A 473 -3.06 7.72 -9.68
CA ASN A 473 -3.96 8.82 -10.03
C ASN A 473 -4.55 9.43 -8.76
N LYS A 474 -4.97 10.68 -8.83
CA LYS A 474 -5.55 11.41 -7.69
C LYS A 474 -6.77 10.69 -7.10
N GLU A 475 -7.56 10.07 -7.96
CA GLU A 475 -8.78 9.31 -7.63
C GLU A 475 -8.49 8.04 -6.82
N ASP A 476 -7.27 7.49 -6.92
CA ASP A 476 -6.85 6.29 -6.20
C ASP A 476 -6.59 6.55 -4.69
N ALA A 477 -6.68 7.80 -4.25
CA ALA A 477 -6.40 8.21 -2.87
C ALA A 477 -7.27 7.48 -1.84
N ASN A 478 -8.56 7.24 -2.15
CA ASN A 478 -9.45 6.51 -1.26
C ASN A 478 -9.06 5.04 -1.12
N ALA A 479 -8.75 4.37 -2.23
CA ALA A 479 -8.26 2.99 -2.22
C ALA A 479 -6.93 2.87 -1.44
N HIS A 480 -6.03 3.85 -1.60
CA HIS A 480 -4.79 3.91 -0.84
C HIS A 480 -5.03 4.06 0.67
N ASP A 481 -5.96 4.92 1.08
CA ASP A 481 -6.33 5.09 2.49
C ASP A 481 -6.92 3.78 3.08
N ILE A 482 -7.76 3.09 2.31
CA ILE A 482 -8.26 1.75 2.68
C ILE A 482 -7.10 0.76 2.86
N LEU A 483 -6.08 0.79 1.97
CA LEU A 483 -4.90 -0.07 2.08
C LEU A 483 -4.13 0.19 3.38
N LEU A 484 -3.98 1.45 3.79
CA LEU A 484 -3.36 1.81 5.07
C LEU A 484 -4.18 1.30 6.26
N CYS A 485 -5.51 1.39 6.19
CA CYS A 485 -6.39 0.79 7.21
C CYS A 485 -6.27 -0.74 7.27
N VAL A 486 -6.13 -1.41 6.13
CA VAL A 486 -5.86 -2.87 6.10
C VAL A 486 -4.55 -3.20 6.80
N LYS A 487 -3.50 -2.40 6.59
CA LYS A 487 -2.18 -2.56 7.24
C LYS A 487 -2.27 -2.50 8.75
N ASP A 488 -2.97 -1.50 9.27
CA ASP A 488 -3.00 -1.20 10.70
C ASP A 488 -4.17 -1.91 11.43
N GLY A 489 -5.06 -2.60 10.68
CA GLY A 489 -6.25 -3.25 11.23
C GLY A 489 -7.36 -2.29 11.64
N GLU A 490 -7.33 -1.06 11.14
CA GLU A 490 -8.24 0.03 11.49
C GLU A 490 -9.42 0.12 10.52
N LYS A 491 -10.45 0.86 10.94
CA LYS A 491 -11.58 1.26 10.09
C LYS A 491 -11.33 2.65 9.51
N GLN A 492 -11.88 2.92 8.33
CA GLN A 492 -11.76 4.24 7.71
C GLN A 492 -12.46 5.33 8.54
N SER A 493 -13.52 4.97 9.27
CA SER A 493 -14.24 5.86 10.20
C SER A 493 -13.40 6.30 11.42
N THR A 494 -12.28 5.61 11.72
CA THR A 494 -11.34 6.07 12.76
C THR A 494 -10.63 7.34 12.29
N PRO A 495 -10.67 8.46 13.04
CA PRO A 495 -10.06 9.72 12.62
C PRO A 495 -8.55 9.61 12.40
N ILE A 496 -8.04 10.31 11.37
CA ILE A 496 -6.60 10.42 11.13
C ILE A 496 -5.98 11.35 12.18
N GLY A 497 -4.86 10.93 12.78
CA GLY A 497 -4.19 11.73 13.80
C GLY A 497 -3.11 10.96 14.54
N ARG A 498 -2.70 11.49 15.71
CA ARG A 498 -1.69 10.87 16.56
C ARG A 498 -2.27 10.55 17.94
N GLY A 499 -1.89 9.41 18.49
CA GLY A 499 -2.29 8.99 19.83
C GLY A 499 -3.47 8.01 19.84
N ARG A 500 -3.99 7.71 21.04
CA ARG A 500 -5.03 6.70 21.22
C ARG A 500 -6.36 7.17 20.61
N GLY A 501 -6.98 6.34 19.78
CA GLY A 501 -8.24 6.63 19.11
C GLY A 501 -8.08 7.32 17.75
N PHE A 502 -6.86 7.43 17.27
CA PHE A 502 -6.53 7.92 15.93
C PHE A 502 -5.79 6.85 15.13
N ARG A 503 -5.89 6.94 13.80
CA ARG A 503 -5.15 6.09 12.87
C ARG A 503 -4.18 6.89 12.01
N TYR A 504 -3.25 6.20 11.38
CA TYR A 504 -2.41 6.80 10.35
C TYR A 504 -3.18 6.98 9.03
N GLY A 505 -2.90 8.05 8.31
CA GLY A 505 -3.40 8.33 6.97
C GLY A 505 -2.68 9.52 6.37
N LEU A 506 -2.77 9.70 5.05
CA LEU A 506 -2.22 10.87 4.38
C LEU A 506 -3.17 12.07 4.56
N PRO A 507 -2.65 13.30 4.71
CA PRO A 507 -3.45 14.47 5.02
C PRO A 507 -4.31 14.98 3.85
N ASN A 508 -4.02 14.56 2.62
CA ASN A 508 -4.77 14.95 1.42
C ASN A 508 -4.48 14.03 0.23
N GLN A 509 -5.06 14.33 -0.95
CA GLN A 509 -4.95 13.52 -2.16
C GLN A 509 -3.73 13.86 -3.04
N GLU A 510 -2.78 14.67 -2.57
CA GLU A 510 -1.70 15.19 -3.42
C GLU A 510 -0.50 14.24 -3.59
N TYR A 511 -0.56 13.04 -3.02
CA TYR A 511 0.51 12.04 -3.05
C TYR A 511 0.44 11.07 -4.24
N TYR A 512 -0.25 11.48 -5.32
CA TYR A 512 -0.31 10.70 -6.56
C TYR A 512 0.91 10.98 -7.45
N PHE A 513 1.12 10.09 -8.42
CA PHE A 513 2.17 10.24 -9.42
C PHE A 513 1.81 11.37 -10.39
N LYS A 514 2.29 12.57 -10.11
CA LYS A 514 2.04 13.79 -10.90
C LYS A 514 2.75 13.74 -12.26
N THR A 515 2.15 14.35 -13.27
CA THR A 515 2.78 14.55 -14.58
C THR A 515 3.92 15.57 -14.50
N SER A 516 4.79 15.58 -15.52
CA SER A 516 5.87 16.58 -15.61
C SER A 516 5.34 18.01 -15.57
N ASN A 517 4.21 18.28 -16.22
CA ASN A 517 3.61 19.62 -16.25
C ASN A 517 3.03 20.04 -14.91
N GLU A 518 2.39 19.12 -14.17
CA GLU A 518 1.88 19.38 -12.84
C GLU A 518 3.03 19.74 -11.88
N MET A 519 4.14 19.00 -11.94
CA MET A 519 5.32 19.30 -11.11
C MET A 519 5.97 20.62 -11.49
N LYS A 520 6.11 20.94 -12.78
CA LYS A 520 6.61 22.22 -13.26
C LYS A 520 5.72 23.39 -12.82
N PHE A 521 4.42 23.22 -12.87
CA PHE A 521 3.48 24.21 -12.37
C PHE A 521 3.60 24.42 -10.86
N LEU A 522 3.72 23.33 -10.11
CA LEU A 522 3.79 23.33 -8.65
C LEU A 522 5.05 24.05 -8.13
N PHE A 523 6.16 23.96 -8.87
CA PHE A 523 7.46 24.57 -8.52
C PHE A 523 7.91 25.67 -9.48
N LYS A 524 6.99 26.32 -10.19
CA LYS A 524 7.28 27.33 -11.20
C LYS A 524 8.06 28.56 -10.70
N ASP A 525 8.04 28.79 -9.40
CA ASP A 525 8.78 29.86 -8.70
C ASP A 525 10.26 29.52 -8.45
N TYR A 526 10.68 28.25 -8.70
CA TYR A 526 12.06 27.76 -8.55
C TYR A 526 12.50 26.95 -9.77
N PRO A 527 12.57 27.53 -10.96
CA PRO A 527 12.91 26.80 -12.18
C PRO A 527 14.30 26.17 -12.15
N GLU A 528 15.24 26.73 -11.41
CA GLU A 528 16.60 26.21 -11.25
C GLU A 528 16.66 24.85 -10.54
N PHE A 529 15.65 24.48 -9.75
CA PHE A 529 15.65 23.19 -9.06
C PHE A 529 15.47 22.00 -10.02
N PHE A 530 14.94 22.24 -11.22
CA PHE A 530 14.82 21.20 -12.25
C PHE A 530 16.16 20.89 -12.92
N ASP A 531 17.08 21.84 -12.94
CA ASP A 531 18.44 21.59 -13.41
C ASP A 531 19.16 20.60 -12.47
N ASN A 532 18.90 20.70 -11.16
CA ASN A 532 19.44 19.77 -10.16
C ASN A 532 18.90 18.32 -10.33
N ILE A 533 17.64 18.15 -10.77
CA ILE A 533 17.12 16.82 -11.13
C ILE A 533 17.90 16.24 -12.30
N SER A 534 18.15 17.06 -13.34
CA SER A 534 18.93 16.65 -14.51
C SER A 534 20.35 16.24 -14.13
N GLU A 535 21.00 16.99 -13.23
CA GLU A 535 22.31 16.63 -12.69
C GLU A 535 22.31 15.27 -12.00
N ILE A 536 21.29 14.96 -11.16
CA ILE A 536 21.16 13.65 -10.53
C ILE A 536 20.99 12.56 -11.59
N VAL A 537 20.13 12.77 -12.58
CA VAL A 537 19.91 11.81 -13.67
C VAL A 537 21.19 11.53 -14.44
N ASP A 538 22.01 12.57 -14.68
CA ASP A 538 23.29 12.42 -15.40
C ASP A 538 24.36 11.69 -14.57
N LYS A 539 24.35 11.83 -13.24
CA LYS A 539 25.24 11.10 -12.33
C LYS A 539 24.93 9.61 -12.26
N VAL A 540 23.73 9.17 -12.67
CA VAL A 540 23.35 7.74 -12.61
C VAL A 540 23.71 7.03 -13.90
N GLU A 541 24.43 5.93 -13.81
CA GLU A 541 24.74 5.03 -14.90
C GLU A 541 23.62 4.02 -15.13
N VAL A 542 23.51 3.52 -16.37
CA VAL A 542 22.64 2.37 -16.67
C VAL A 542 23.43 1.09 -16.48
N TYR A 543 22.89 0.19 -15.68
CA TYR A 543 23.51 -1.10 -15.41
C TYR A 543 22.49 -2.23 -15.39
N GLU A 544 22.97 -3.46 -15.65
CA GLU A 544 22.13 -4.65 -15.62
C GLU A 544 22.26 -5.38 -14.28
N LEU A 545 21.10 -5.83 -13.74
CA LEU A 545 21.05 -6.73 -12.58
C LEU A 545 21.05 -8.20 -13.00
N ALA A 546 20.57 -8.49 -14.20
CA ALA A 546 20.62 -9.83 -14.77
C ALA A 546 22.07 -10.28 -14.98
N ARG A 547 22.34 -11.53 -14.69
CA ARG A 547 23.63 -12.20 -14.89
C ARG A 547 23.42 -13.70 -14.99
N ASP A 548 24.44 -14.41 -15.48
CA ASP A 548 24.46 -15.85 -15.50
C ASP A 548 24.46 -16.43 -14.07
N VAL A 549 23.93 -17.62 -13.92
CA VAL A 549 23.86 -18.30 -12.63
C VAL A 549 25.25 -18.61 -12.12
N LEU A 550 25.53 -18.21 -10.89
CA LEU A 550 26.77 -18.46 -10.20
C LEU A 550 26.63 -19.73 -9.35
N LEU A 551 27.41 -20.74 -9.67
CA LEU A 551 27.41 -21.97 -8.92
C LEU A 551 28.36 -21.85 -7.71
N PRO A 552 27.98 -22.35 -6.52
CA PRO A 552 28.93 -22.58 -5.44
C PRO A 552 30.01 -23.55 -5.88
N LYS A 553 31.22 -23.32 -5.45
CA LYS A 553 32.33 -24.24 -5.73
C LYS A 553 32.17 -25.52 -4.93
N PHE A 554 32.16 -26.66 -5.61
CA PHE A 554 32.14 -27.96 -4.95
C PHE A 554 33.56 -28.32 -4.41
N THR A 555 33.62 -28.69 -3.14
CA THR A 555 34.90 -29.12 -2.52
C THR A 555 35.14 -30.58 -2.87
N ILE A 556 36.14 -30.80 -3.72
CA ILE A 556 36.55 -32.14 -4.10
C ILE A 556 37.40 -32.76 -2.97
N PRO A 557 37.18 -34.05 -2.64
CA PRO A 557 37.98 -34.74 -1.62
C PRO A 557 39.48 -34.69 -1.92
N GLU A 558 40.31 -34.48 -0.87
CA GLU A 558 41.78 -34.35 -1.01
C GLU A 558 42.47 -35.62 -1.51
N ASP A 559 41.84 -36.77 -1.35
CA ASP A 559 42.32 -38.08 -1.78
C ASP A 559 42.02 -38.40 -3.26
N PHE A 560 41.33 -37.50 -3.96
CA PHE A 560 41.05 -37.65 -5.38
C PHE A 560 42.24 -37.17 -6.22
N GLU A 561 42.92 -38.08 -6.87
CA GLU A 561 44.03 -37.80 -7.81
C GLU A 561 43.48 -37.60 -9.23
N SER A 562 43.80 -36.48 -9.85
CA SER A 562 43.44 -36.16 -11.23
C SER A 562 44.70 -35.92 -12.08
N ASP A 563 44.62 -36.35 -13.33
CA ASP A 563 45.67 -36.08 -14.31
C ASP A 563 45.73 -34.63 -14.80
N SER A 564 44.75 -33.79 -14.37
CA SER A 564 44.59 -32.40 -14.82
C SER A 564 44.05 -31.51 -13.70
N ASP A 565 44.80 -30.47 -13.34
CA ASP A 565 44.38 -29.44 -12.35
C ASP A 565 43.35 -28.44 -12.89
N ILE A 566 43.02 -28.53 -14.18
CA ILE A 566 42.25 -27.46 -14.87
C ILE A 566 40.75 -27.68 -14.81
N ASP A 567 40.26 -28.91 -14.57
CA ASP A 567 38.82 -29.26 -14.65
C ASP A 567 38.41 -30.33 -13.64
N LEU A 568 38.80 -30.13 -12.40
CA LEU A 568 38.67 -31.11 -11.33
C LEU A 568 37.22 -31.55 -11.07
N GLU A 569 36.25 -30.62 -11.13
CA GLU A 569 34.83 -30.95 -10.94
C GLU A 569 34.32 -31.90 -12.02
N ASN A 570 34.74 -31.72 -13.27
CA ASN A 570 34.33 -32.58 -14.36
C ASN A 570 34.97 -33.98 -14.26
N GLU A 571 36.25 -34.05 -13.92
CA GLU A 571 36.96 -35.34 -13.74
C GLU A 571 36.39 -36.10 -12.56
N TYR A 572 36.07 -35.43 -11.48
CA TYR A 572 35.44 -36.05 -10.31
C TYR A 572 34.00 -36.52 -10.63
N LEU A 573 33.23 -35.74 -11.37
CA LEU A 573 31.88 -36.12 -11.84
C LEU A 573 31.97 -37.39 -12.72
N LYS A 574 32.94 -37.44 -13.68
CA LYS A 574 33.17 -38.59 -14.53
C LYS A 574 33.55 -39.81 -13.69
N PHE A 575 34.47 -39.69 -12.73
CA PHE A 575 34.87 -40.76 -11.83
C PHE A 575 33.68 -41.34 -11.07
N LEU A 576 32.85 -40.49 -10.41
CA LEU A 576 31.67 -40.93 -9.67
C LEU A 576 30.61 -41.57 -10.58
N THR A 577 30.43 -41.04 -11.80
CA THR A 577 29.50 -41.62 -12.78
C THR A 577 29.88 -43.03 -13.17
N PHE A 578 31.14 -43.26 -13.53
CA PHE A 578 31.62 -44.61 -13.87
C PHE A 578 31.66 -45.57 -12.68
N GLN A 579 31.93 -45.07 -11.49
CA GLN A 579 31.83 -45.84 -10.25
C GLN A 579 30.37 -46.30 -10.03
N GLY A 580 29.41 -45.38 -10.20
CA GLY A 580 27.99 -45.69 -10.10
C GLY A 580 27.49 -46.61 -11.20
N ALA A 581 27.94 -46.44 -12.43
CA ALA A 581 27.60 -47.30 -13.54
C ALA A 581 27.97 -48.77 -13.25
N LYS A 582 29.16 -49.03 -12.67
CA LYS A 582 29.58 -50.37 -12.25
C LYS A 582 28.67 -50.99 -11.18
N ASN A 583 28.03 -50.19 -10.38
CA ASN A 583 27.09 -50.65 -9.34
C ASN A 583 25.70 -50.96 -9.90
N HIS A 584 25.26 -50.24 -10.92
CA HIS A 584 23.89 -50.32 -11.47
C HIS A 584 23.78 -51.25 -12.67
N TYR A 585 24.84 -51.40 -13.50
CA TYR A 585 24.86 -52.23 -14.70
C TYR A 585 25.83 -53.38 -14.53
N LYS A 586 25.45 -54.58 -14.94
CA LYS A 586 26.30 -55.77 -14.86
C LYS A 586 27.54 -55.65 -15.75
N ASP A 587 27.35 -55.14 -16.97
CA ASP A 587 28.36 -54.86 -17.94
C ASP A 587 28.14 -53.49 -18.54
N ILE A 588 29.19 -52.73 -18.75
CA ILE A 588 29.15 -51.46 -19.44
C ILE A 588 29.54 -51.77 -20.89
N ASP A 589 28.52 -51.91 -21.75
CA ASP A 589 28.77 -52.10 -23.18
C ASP A 589 29.12 -50.77 -23.87
N ASN A 590 29.50 -50.84 -25.13
CA ASN A 590 29.93 -49.68 -25.90
C ASN A 590 28.80 -48.64 -26.01
N ASP A 591 27.56 -49.04 -26.19
CA ASP A 591 26.41 -48.14 -26.35
C ASP A 591 26.13 -47.33 -25.07
N LEU A 592 26.24 -47.99 -23.90
CA LEU A 592 26.09 -47.34 -22.61
C LEU A 592 27.25 -46.39 -22.32
N GLU A 593 28.50 -46.80 -22.66
CA GLU A 593 29.70 -45.95 -22.49
C GLU A 593 29.62 -44.70 -23.37
N GLU A 594 29.22 -44.83 -24.63
CA GLU A 594 29.00 -43.70 -25.54
C GLU A 594 27.92 -42.76 -25.00
N ARG A 595 26.83 -43.29 -24.48
CA ARG A 595 25.75 -42.47 -23.87
C ARG A 595 26.24 -41.71 -22.62
N ILE A 596 26.97 -42.34 -21.72
CA ILE A 596 27.55 -41.71 -20.53
C ILE A 596 28.50 -40.57 -20.94
N LEU A 597 29.43 -40.86 -21.87
CA LEU A 597 30.39 -39.86 -22.33
C LEU A 597 29.71 -38.69 -23.06
N PHE A 598 28.67 -38.95 -23.84
CA PHE A 598 27.88 -37.94 -24.47
C PHE A 598 27.23 -37.00 -23.44
N GLU A 599 26.53 -37.55 -22.43
CA GLU A 599 25.88 -36.76 -21.37
C GLU A 599 26.91 -35.96 -20.56
N LEU A 600 28.01 -36.55 -20.15
CA LEU A 600 29.12 -35.89 -19.44
C LEU A 600 29.70 -34.72 -20.26
N ASN A 601 29.86 -34.89 -21.56
CA ASN A 601 30.36 -33.83 -22.43
C ASN A 601 29.33 -32.67 -22.55
N VAL A 602 28.06 -32.97 -22.64
CA VAL A 602 27.00 -31.94 -22.65
C VAL A 602 26.97 -31.19 -21.30
N ILE A 603 27.01 -31.88 -20.16
CA ILE A 603 27.04 -31.30 -18.83
C ILE A 603 28.27 -30.39 -18.66
N LYS A 604 29.44 -30.84 -19.11
CA LYS A 604 30.68 -30.06 -19.08
C LYS A 604 30.59 -28.79 -19.90
N ASN A 605 30.14 -28.90 -21.17
CA ASN A 605 30.06 -27.77 -22.08
C ASN A 605 29.00 -26.74 -21.65
N SER A 606 27.99 -27.19 -20.91
CA SER A 606 26.96 -26.31 -20.32
C SER A 606 27.39 -25.66 -18.98
N GLY A 607 28.57 -26.06 -18.42
CA GLY A 607 29.10 -25.47 -17.18
C GLY A 607 28.46 -26.00 -15.89
N TYR A 608 27.82 -27.19 -15.91
CA TYR A 608 27.08 -27.73 -14.78
C TYR A 608 27.69 -28.95 -14.05
N PRO A 609 28.99 -29.32 -14.17
CA PRO A 609 29.52 -30.40 -13.37
C PRO A 609 29.37 -30.19 -11.87
N GLY A 610 29.66 -28.99 -11.37
CA GLY A 610 29.51 -28.64 -9.95
C GLY A 610 28.06 -28.75 -9.47
N TYR A 611 27.05 -28.40 -10.30
CA TYR A 611 25.64 -28.55 -9.96
C TYR A 611 25.27 -30.03 -9.71
N PHE A 612 25.67 -30.94 -10.58
CA PHE A 612 25.39 -32.36 -10.41
C PHE A 612 26.08 -32.91 -9.15
N LEU A 613 27.32 -32.48 -8.87
CA LEU A 613 28.04 -32.88 -7.67
C LEU A 613 27.34 -32.37 -6.38
N ILE A 614 26.85 -31.13 -6.38
CA ILE A 614 26.09 -30.56 -5.26
C ILE A 614 24.82 -31.39 -5.01
N VAL A 615 24.04 -31.67 -6.08
CA VAL A 615 22.82 -32.47 -5.96
C VAL A 615 23.10 -33.90 -5.46
N GLN A 616 24.13 -34.54 -5.98
CA GLN A 616 24.53 -35.88 -5.58
C GLN A 616 24.90 -35.92 -4.08
N ASP A 617 25.70 -34.94 -3.64
CA ASP A 617 26.13 -34.84 -2.26
C ASP A 617 24.96 -34.62 -1.28
N LEU A 618 24.01 -33.76 -1.64
CA LEU A 618 22.82 -33.51 -0.85
C LEU A 618 21.95 -34.77 -0.68
N ILE A 619 21.78 -35.54 -1.75
CA ILE A 619 21.00 -36.77 -1.73
C ILE A 619 21.74 -37.84 -0.90
N LYS A 620 23.05 -37.98 -1.07
CA LYS A 620 23.89 -38.87 -0.31
C LYS A 620 23.80 -38.55 1.20
N ALA A 621 24.03 -37.29 1.56
CA ALA A 621 23.93 -36.84 2.96
C ALA A 621 22.54 -37.10 3.55
N ALA A 622 21.47 -36.85 2.80
CA ALA A 622 20.11 -37.13 3.25
C ALA A 622 19.93 -38.64 3.57
N ILE A 623 20.38 -39.50 2.68
CA ILE A 623 20.30 -40.97 2.87
C ILE A 623 21.12 -41.40 4.11
N GLU A 624 22.35 -40.89 4.25
CA GLU A 624 23.21 -41.17 5.42
C GLU A 624 22.60 -40.70 6.75
N MET A 625 21.84 -39.60 6.73
CA MET A 625 21.07 -39.12 7.89
C MET A 625 19.76 -39.89 8.13
N GLY A 626 19.45 -40.89 7.29
CA GLY A 626 18.20 -41.65 7.39
C GLY A 626 16.97 -40.88 6.95
N VAL A 627 17.12 -39.87 6.08
CA VAL A 627 16.06 -39.13 5.43
C VAL A 627 15.66 -39.85 4.15
N SER A 628 14.37 -40.13 3.98
CA SER A 628 13.86 -40.77 2.77
C SER A 628 13.94 -39.83 1.59
N VAL A 629 14.49 -40.30 0.47
CA VAL A 629 14.61 -39.53 -0.77
C VAL A 629 13.80 -40.24 -1.88
N GLY A 630 12.99 -39.45 -2.59
CA GLY A 630 12.18 -39.90 -3.70
C GLY A 630 12.98 -40.48 -4.85
N PRO A 631 12.33 -41.19 -5.80
CA PRO A 631 13.00 -41.85 -6.92
C PRO A 631 13.49 -40.87 -8.01
N GLY A 632 13.31 -39.57 -7.85
CA GLY A 632 13.49 -38.56 -8.88
C GLY A 632 12.21 -38.38 -9.71
N ARG A 633 12.06 -37.18 -10.26
CA ARG A 633 10.89 -36.81 -11.06
C ARG A 633 11.26 -35.85 -12.20
N GLY A 634 10.30 -35.56 -13.08
CA GLY A 634 10.50 -34.62 -14.18
C GLY A 634 11.45 -35.14 -15.25
N SER A 635 12.17 -34.24 -15.88
CA SER A 635 13.07 -34.52 -17.00
C SER A 635 14.40 -35.16 -16.56
N ALA A 636 14.82 -34.98 -15.32
CA ALA A 636 16.07 -35.51 -14.77
C ALA A 636 16.20 -37.06 -14.87
N ALA A 637 15.04 -37.75 -14.85
CA ALA A 637 14.95 -39.19 -15.05
C ALA A 637 15.47 -39.66 -16.44
N GLY A 638 15.65 -38.77 -17.40
CA GLY A 638 16.21 -39.06 -18.72
C GLY A 638 17.74 -39.11 -18.76
N SER A 639 18.45 -38.80 -17.64
CA SER A 639 19.90 -38.77 -17.55
C SER A 639 20.49 -40.08 -16.98
N VAL A 640 21.37 -40.74 -17.72
CA VAL A 640 22.17 -41.90 -17.23
C VAL A 640 23.16 -41.41 -16.18
N VAL A 641 23.76 -40.25 -16.34
CA VAL A 641 24.65 -39.66 -15.36
C VAL A 641 23.94 -39.45 -14.03
N ALA A 642 22.73 -38.88 -14.04
CA ALA A 642 21.92 -38.69 -12.83
C ALA A 642 21.53 -40.04 -12.16
N TYR A 643 21.26 -41.08 -12.95
CA TYR A 643 20.98 -42.40 -12.46
C TYR A 643 22.20 -43.05 -11.81
N CYS A 644 23.37 -42.99 -12.49
CA CYS A 644 24.63 -43.52 -11.99
C CYS A 644 25.07 -42.80 -10.68
N LEU A 645 24.81 -41.52 -10.55
CA LEU A 645 25.11 -40.76 -9.34
C LEU A 645 24.09 -41.01 -8.19
N GLY A 646 23.04 -41.78 -8.43
CA GLY A 646 21.96 -42.02 -7.44
C GLY A 646 21.01 -40.83 -7.24
N ILE A 647 21.09 -39.80 -8.11
CA ILE A 647 20.18 -38.65 -8.12
C ILE A 647 18.77 -39.12 -8.48
N THR A 648 18.64 -40.02 -9.45
CA THR A 648 17.38 -40.66 -9.83
C THR A 648 17.49 -42.18 -9.62
N LYS A 649 16.35 -42.86 -9.41
CA LYS A 649 16.24 -44.30 -9.22
C LYS A 649 15.58 -45.00 -10.43
N ILE A 650 15.41 -44.28 -11.53
CA ILE A 650 14.80 -44.75 -12.77
C ILE A 650 15.92 -44.92 -13.82
N ASP A 651 16.07 -46.11 -14.32
CA ASP A 651 17.02 -46.42 -15.37
C ASP A 651 16.56 -45.89 -16.73
N PRO A 652 17.19 -44.83 -17.29
CA PRO A 652 16.76 -44.22 -18.53
C PRO A 652 17.00 -45.11 -19.76
N ILE A 653 17.96 -46.05 -19.70
CA ILE A 653 18.20 -46.98 -20.77
C ILE A 653 17.10 -48.01 -20.85
N LYS A 654 16.72 -48.60 -19.72
CA LYS A 654 15.62 -49.60 -19.64
C LYS A 654 14.30 -49.03 -20.15
N TYR A 655 14.01 -47.75 -19.94
CA TYR A 655 12.76 -47.12 -20.27
C TYR A 655 12.84 -46.24 -21.53
N ASP A 656 13.93 -46.27 -22.25
CA ASP A 656 14.20 -45.52 -23.48
C ASP A 656 13.89 -44.01 -23.31
N LEU A 657 14.44 -43.41 -22.25
CA LEU A 657 14.25 -42.00 -21.93
C LEU A 657 15.30 -41.11 -22.60
N LEU A 658 14.83 -39.94 -23.09
CA LEU A 658 15.70 -39.02 -23.86
C LEU A 658 16.36 -38.02 -22.91
N PHE A 659 17.68 -37.91 -22.97
CA PHE A 659 18.46 -36.94 -22.21
C PHE A 659 18.21 -35.47 -22.65
N GLU A 660 18.00 -35.29 -23.96
CA GLU A 660 17.77 -33.97 -24.57
C GLU A 660 16.51 -33.26 -24.08
N ARG A 661 15.60 -34.01 -23.44
CA ARG A 661 14.45 -33.40 -22.72
C ARG A 661 14.84 -32.78 -21.38
N PHE A 662 15.97 -33.24 -20.81
CA PHE A 662 16.51 -32.75 -19.57
C PHE A 662 17.54 -31.64 -19.80
N LEU A 663 18.54 -31.90 -20.61
CA LEU A 663 19.57 -30.94 -20.97
C LEU A 663 19.81 -30.98 -22.48
N ASN A 664 19.53 -29.88 -23.16
CA ASN A 664 19.69 -29.77 -24.63
C ASN A 664 20.93 -28.90 -24.93
N PRO A 665 21.89 -29.42 -25.69
CA PRO A 665 23.08 -28.68 -26.09
C PRO A 665 22.81 -27.36 -26.80
N ASP A 666 21.68 -27.28 -27.54
CA ASP A 666 21.29 -26.09 -28.31
C ASP A 666 20.49 -25.06 -27.49
N ARG A 667 20.12 -25.41 -26.29
CA ARG A 667 19.35 -24.54 -25.38
C ARG A 667 20.05 -24.38 -24.06
N VAL A 668 20.78 -23.29 -23.88
CA VAL A 668 21.41 -22.91 -22.62
C VAL A 668 20.36 -22.53 -21.59
N SER A 669 19.74 -23.51 -20.94
CA SER A 669 18.92 -23.33 -19.75
C SER A 669 19.45 -24.23 -18.66
N MET A 670 19.51 -23.72 -17.45
CA MET A 670 19.92 -24.47 -16.27
C MET A 670 19.04 -25.72 -16.11
N PRO A 671 19.62 -26.93 -15.86
CA PRO A 671 18.82 -28.11 -15.56
C PRO A 671 18.10 -27.93 -14.22
N ASP A 672 16.83 -28.33 -14.17
CA ASP A 672 16.01 -28.29 -12.95
C ASP A 672 15.92 -29.70 -12.37
N ILE A 673 16.54 -29.92 -11.21
CA ILE A 673 16.51 -31.19 -10.48
C ILE A 673 15.73 -30.98 -9.19
N ASP A 674 14.46 -31.37 -9.22
CA ASP A 674 13.59 -31.39 -8.05
C ASP A 674 13.96 -32.57 -7.13
N ILE A 675 14.22 -32.29 -5.86
CA ILE A 675 14.54 -33.33 -4.87
C ILE A 675 13.38 -33.48 -3.89
N ASP A 676 12.81 -34.68 -3.85
CA ASP A 676 11.76 -35.02 -2.92
C ASP A 676 12.34 -35.66 -1.65
N PHE A 677 12.15 -35.02 -0.50
CA PHE A 677 12.50 -35.52 0.82
C PHE A 677 11.25 -35.89 1.62
N ASP A 678 11.36 -36.73 2.63
CA ASP A 678 10.28 -36.86 3.60
C ASP A 678 10.10 -35.55 4.38
N ASP A 679 8.85 -35.27 4.76
CA ASP A 679 8.45 -34.00 5.38
C ASP A 679 9.15 -33.77 6.73
N GLU A 680 9.40 -34.83 7.51
CA GLU A 680 10.05 -34.76 8.82
C GLU A 680 11.56 -34.58 8.71
N GLY A 681 12.20 -35.20 7.71
CA GLY A 681 13.65 -35.17 7.53
C GLY A 681 14.19 -33.99 6.76
N ARG A 682 13.36 -33.29 5.98
CA ARG A 682 13.75 -32.14 5.14
C ARG A 682 14.52 -31.06 5.91
N GLY A 683 14.11 -30.76 7.15
CA GLY A 683 14.78 -29.75 8.00
C GLY A 683 16.25 -30.10 8.25
N ARG A 684 16.57 -31.37 8.50
CA ARG A 684 17.95 -31.85 8.71
C ARG A 684 18.82 -31.68 7.46
N VAL A 685 18.25 -31.84 6.28
CA VAL A 685 19.00 -31.62 5.02
C VAL A 685 19.31 -30.13 4.84
N ILE A 686 18.40 -29.24 5.20
CA ILE A 686 18.63 -27.79 5.17
C ILE A 686 19.75 -27.40 6.17
N GLU A 687 19.74 -27.98 7.38
CA GLU A 687 20.81 -27.78 8.37
C GLU A 687 22.16 -28.22 7.82
N TYR A 688 22.24 -29.39 7.17
CA TYR A 688 23.44 -29.84 6.50
C TYR A 688 23.95 -28.84 5.45
N VAL A 689 23.05 -28.27 4.62
CA VAL A 689 23.43 -27.25 3.62
C VAL A 689 24.02 -26.02 4.30
N ILE A 690 23.42 -25.57 5.41
CA ILE A 690 23.90 -24.43 6.18
C ILE A 690 25.29 -24.70 6.77
N GLU A 691 25.50 -25.89 7.35
CA GLU A 691 26.78 -26.27 7.90
C GLU A 691 27.87 -26.37 6.83
N LYS A 692 27.52 -26.90 5.64
CA LYS A 692 28.47 -27.10 4.56
C LYS A 692 28.89 -25.83 3.83
N TYR A 693 27.92 -24.96 3.52
CA TYR A 693 28.16 -23.74 2.72
C TYR A 693 28.30 -22.47 3.54
N GLY A 694 27.80 -22.47 4.77
CA GLY A 694 27.76 -21.30 5.65
C GLY A 694 26.39 -20.60 5.69
N ALA A 695 25.97 -20.15 6.89
CA ALA A 695 24.69 -19.50 7.11
C ALA A 695 24.51 -18.18 6.31
N ASN A 696 25.61 -17.52 5.95
CA ASN A 696 25.61 -16.31 5.15
C ASN A 696 25.54 -16.55 3.63
N GLN A 697 25.61 -17.80 3.18
CA GLN A 697 25.54 -18.20 1.77
C GLN A 697 24.24 -18.91 1.41
N VAL A 698 23.39 -19.22 2.40
CA VAL A 698 22.15 -19.97 2.23
C VAL A 698 20.95 -19.13 2.62
N ALA A 699 19.94 -19.10 1.76
CA ALA A 699 18.68 -18.38 2.04
C ALA A 699 17.47 -19.09 1.42
N GLN A 700 16.31 -18.84 1.98
CA GLN A 700 15.04 -19.20 1.34
C GLN A 700 14.61 -18.12 0.33
N ILE A 701 13.79 -18.50 -0.64
CA ILE A 701 13.21 -17.56 -1.59
C ILE A 701 11.98 -16.92 -0.95
N ILE A 702 11.86 -15.59 -1.09
CA ILE A 702 10.66 -14.85 -0.66
C ILE A 702 9.46 -15.17 -1.55
N THR A 703 8.26 -15.10 -0.97
CA THR A 703 7.00 -15.10 -1.71
C THR A 703 6.18 -13.87 -1.36
N TYR A 704 5.41 -13.38 -2.33
CA TYR A 704 4.54 -12.22 -2.15
C TYR A 704 3.08 -12.65 -2.20
N GLY A 705 2.41 -12.59 -1.06
CA GLY A 705 0.97 -12.75 -0.98
C GLY A 705 0.27 -11.52 -1.55
N LYS A 706 -0.66 -11.74 -2.49
CA LYS A 706 -1.42 -10.67 -3.16
C LYS A 706 -2.87 -10.67 -2.69
N MET A 707 -3.48 -9.50 -2.68
CA MET A 707 -4.92 -9.38 -2.49
C MET A 707 -5.62 -9.94 -3.73
N ALA A 708 -6.17 -11.16 -3.62
CA ALA A 708 -6.98 -11.77 -4.67
C ALA A 708 -8.39 -11.16 -4.67
N ALA A 709 -9.16 -11.35 -5.74
CA ALA A 709 -10.49 -10.77 -5.94
C ALA A 709 -11.40 -10.87 -4.70
N LYS A 710 -11.60 -12.10 -4.16
CA LYS A 710 -12.46 -12.33 -2.98
C LYS A 710 -11.89 -11.74 -1.69
N SER A 711 -10.56 -11.75 -1.50
CA SER A 711 -9.93 -11.16 -0.32
C SER A 711 -9.94 -9.64 -0.38
N SER A 712 -9.79 -9.03 -1.56
CA SER A 712 -9.91 -7.58 -1.74
C SER A 712 -11.29 -7.08 -1.31
N ILE A 713 -12.38 -7.77 -1.71
CA ILE A 713 -13.73 -7.45 -1.25
C ILE A 713 -13.84 -7.51 0.27
N ARG A 714 -13.39 -8.61 0.90
CA ARG A 714 -13.53 -8.79 2.36
C ARG A 714 -12.68 -7.81 3.15
N ASP A 715 -11.46 -7.53 2.71
CA ASP A 715 -10.58 -6.57 3.38
C ASP A 715 -11.14 -5.15 3.25
N THR A 716 -11.61 -4.76 2.06
CA THR A 716 -12.27 -3.46 1.82
C THR A 716 -13.56 -3.32 2.64
N ALA A 717 -14.41 -4.34 2.62
CA ALA A 717 -15.66 -4.39 3.39
C ALA A 717 -15.42 -4.17 4.89
N ARG A 718 -14.40 -4.84 5.45
CA ARG A 718 -14.04 -4.68 6.86
C ARG A 718 -13.62 -3.25 7.20
N VAL A 719 -12.86 -2.61 6.33
CA VAL A 719 -12.39 -1.24 6.51
C VAL A 719 -13.53 -0.23 6.40
N LEU A 720 -14.45 -0.44 5.46
CA LEU A 720 -15.61 0.40 5.23
C LEU A 720 -16.80 0.10 6.16
N ASP A 721 -16.66 -0.89 7.04
CA ASP A 721 -17.69 -1.32 8.00
C ASP A 721 -18.94 -1.95 7.35
N LEU A 722 -18.82 -2.52 6.14
CA LEU A 722 -19.86 -3.33 5.53
C LEU A 722 -20.04 -4.64 6.31
N SER A 723 -21.30 -5.09 6.44
CA SER A 723 -21.60 -6.32 7.20
C SER A 723 -20.87 -7.55 6.64
N LEU A 724 -20.46 -8.48 7.53
CA LEU A 724 -19.81 -9.73 7.11
C LEU A 724 -20.68 -10.55 6.17
N GLY A 725 -22.01 -10.53 6.37
CA GLY A 725 -22.96 -11.23 5.53
C GLY A 725 -23.00 -10.68 4.09
N ASP A 726 -23.02 -9.37 3.94
CA ASP A 726 -22.98 -8.71 2.62
C ASP A 726 -21.62 -8.90 1.95
N ALA A 727 -20.53 -8.75 2.68
CA ALA A 727 -19.19 -8.99 2.17
C ALA A 727 -19.02 -10.42 1.62
N ASP A 728 -19.54 -11.43 2.34
CA ASP A 728 -19.50 -12.83 1.90
C ASP A 728 -20.43 -13.10 0.72
N ARG A 729 -21.61 -12.47 0.68
CA ARG A 729 -22.53 -12.52 -0.47
C ARG A 729 -21.85 -12.00 -1.72
N ILE A 730 -21.28 -10.79 -1.66
CA ILE A 730 -20.56 -10.19 -2.79
C ILE A 730 -19.37 -11.05 -3.22
N ALA A 731 -18.57 -11.53 -2.28
CA ALA A 731 -17.41 -12.38 -2.59
C ALA A 731 -17.79 -13.70 -3.26
N LYS A 732 -18.97 -14.26 -3.00
CA LYS A 732 -19.49 -15.47 -3.65
C LYS A 732 -19.88 -15.25 -5.10
N LEU A 733 -20.30 -14.04 -5.46
CA LEU A 733 -20.61 -13.69 -6.85
C LEU A 733 -19.38 -13.69 -7.77
N ILE A 734 -18.17 -13.70 -7.22
CA ILE A 734 -16.92 -13.64 -7.99
C ILE A 734 -16.52 -15.06 -8.39
N PRO A 735 -16.49 -15.41 -9.69
CA PRO A 735 -15.95 -16.69 -10.17
C PRO A 735 -14.43 -16.74 -9.99
N ASN A 736 -13.77 -17.78 -10.53
CA ASN A 736 -12.31 -17.88 -10.51
C ASN A 736 -11.65 -16.98 -11.56
N LEU A 737 -11.98 -15.68 -11.50
CA LEU A 737 -11.44 -14.61 -12.35
C LEU A 737 -10.97 -13.44 -11.49
N LYS A 738 -10.13 -12.58 -12.07
CA LYS A 738 -9.79 -11.29 -11.47
C LYS A 738 -10.93 -10.30 -11.63
N LEU A 739 -11.12 -9.40 -10.67
CA LEU A 739 -12.08 -8.30 -10.79
C LEU A 739 -11.81 -7.48 -12.04
N LYS A 740 -10.53 -7.19 -12.34
CA LYS A 740 -10.14 -6.50 -13.58
C LYS A 740 -10.72 -7.20 -14.81
N ASP A 741 -10.57 -8.51 -14.94
CA ASP A 741 -11.06 -9.27 -16.10
C ASP A 741 -12.60 -9.25 -16.17
N ILE A 742 -13.28 -9.29 -15.02
CA ILE A 742 -14.73 -9.21 -14.94
C ILE A 742 -15.27 -7.88 -15.47
N PHE A 743 -14.62 -6.76 -15.10
CA PHE A 743 -15.13 -5.43 -15.41
C PHE A 743 -14.64 -4.86 -16.76
N GLU A 744 -13.48 -5.30 -17.28
CA GLU A 744 -12.91 -4.81 -18.52
C GLU A 744 -13.27 -5.66 -19.75
N LYS A 745 -13.58 -6.97 -19.56
CA LYS A 745 -13.98 -7.83 -20.66
C LYS A 745 -15.40 -7.55 -21.16
N ASP A 746 -15.58 -7.68 -22.45
CA ASP A 746 -16.89 -7.64 -23.08
C ASP A 746 -17.80 -8.77 -22.54
N GLU A 747 -19.09 -8.48 -22.35
CA GLU A 747 -20.08 -9.43 -21.84
C GLU A 747 -20.22 -10.69 -22.70
N LYS A 748 -20.06 -10.57 -24.03
CA LYS A 748 -20.06 -11.74 -24.91
C LYS A 748 -18.94 -12.71 -24.57
N LYS A 749 -17.71 -12.19 -24.41
CA LYS A 749 -16.54 -12.99 -24.01
C LYS A 749 -16.72 -13.62 -22.65
N LEU A 750 -17.30 -12.88 -21.69
CA LEU A 750 -17.58 -13.43 -20.38
C LEU A 750 -18.63 -14.54 -20.43
N ASN A 751 -19.66 -14.40 -21.26
CA ASN A 751 -20.68 -15.45 -21.44
C ASN A 751 -20.12 -16.70 -22.11
N ASP A 752 -19.16 -16.55 -23.04
CA ASP A 752 -18.50 -17.68 -23.72
C ASP A 752 -17.50 -18.40 -22.79
N ASP A 753 -16.81 -17.63 -21.90
CA ASP A 753 -15.78 -18.13 -20.99
C ASP A 753 -16.34 -18.76 -19.69
N LEU A 754 -17.58 -18.43 -19.31
CA LEU A 754 -18.17 -18.78 -18.01
C LEU A 754 -19.36 -19.74 -18.12
N ARG A 755 -19.60 -20.50 -17.08
CA ARG A 755 -20.86 -21.26 -16.93
C ARG A 755 -22.03 -20.27 -16.71
N SER A 756 -23.24 -20.65 -17.10
CA SER A 756 -24.41 -19.79 -17.01
C SER A 756 -24.66 -19.20 -15.60
N GLU A 757 -24.39 -20.00 -14.54
CA GLU A 757 -24.50 -19.53 -13.17
C GLU A 757 -23.44 -18.48 -12.82
N ASP A 758 -22.18 -18.74 -13.17
CA ASP A 758 -21.06 -17.80 -12.96
C ASP A 758 -21.27 -16.50 -13.74
N PHE A 759 -21.81 -16.59 -14.95
CA PHE A 759 -22.13 -15.42 -15.77
C PHE A 759 -23.25 -14.58 -15.14
N SER A 760 -24.32 -15.23 -14.62
CA SER A 760 -25.40 -14.55 -13.89
C SER A 760 -24.86 -13.82 -12.65
N ASN A 761 -23.99 -14.49 -11.87
CA ASN A 761 -23.34 -13.89 -10.71
C ASN A 761 -22.50 -12.65 -11.07
N VAL A 762 -21.78 -12.70 -12.20
CA VAL A 762 -21.00 -11.57 -12.71
C VAL A 762 -21.89 -10.39 -13.09
N LEU A 763 -23.04 -10.64 -13.72
CA LEU A 763 -24.00 -9.59 -14.05
C LEU A 763 -24.57 -8.92 -12.79
N GLU A 764 -24.91 -9.72 -11.78
CA GLU A 764 -25.33 -9.21 -10.46
C GLU A 764 -24.23 -8.34 -9.82
N LEU A 765 -22.97 -8.83 -9.83
CA LEU A 765 -21.83 -8.07 -9.29
C LEU A 765 -21.62 -6.73 -10.01
N LYS A 766 -21.73 -6.72 -11.34
CA LYS A 766 -21.67 -5.47 -12.13
C LYS A 766 -22.83 -4.52 -11.80
N SER A 767 -24.03 -5.05 -11.63
CA SER A 767 -25.20 -4.26 -11.23
C SER A 767 -25.00 -3.62 -9.86
N LEU A 768 -24.52 -4.40 -8.85
CA LEU A 768 -24.22 -3.89 -7.53
C LEU A 768 -23.15 -2.78 -7.55
N SER A 769 -22.12 -2.90 -8.41
CA SER A 769 -21.06 -1.90 -8.50
C SER A 769 -21.50 -0.55 -9.07
N ASN A 770 -22.65 -0.49 -9.75
CA ASN A 770 -23.25 0.73 -10.29
C ASN A 770 -24.17 1.45 -9.30
N GLY A 771 -24.40 0.89 -8.11
CA GLY A 771 -25.15 1.50 -7.04
C GLY A 771 -24.42 2.70 -6.42
N ASP A 772 -25.09 3.35 -5.47
CA ASP A 772 -24.60 4.51 -4.71
C ASP A 772 -24.43 4.16 -3.22
N ASP A 773 -24.49 2.88 -2.89
CA ASP A 773 -24.40 2.36 -1.53
C ASP A 773 -23.00 1.85 -1.17
N LEU A 774 -22.85 1.47 0.09
CA LEU A 774 -21.58 0.95 0.62
C LEU A 774 -21.13 -0.35 -0.07
N GLN A 775 -22.05 -1.13 -0.65
CA GLN A 775 -21.71 -2.34 -1.40
C GLN A 775 -21.03 -1.97 -2.72
N ALA A 776 -21.57 -0.97 -3.43
CA ALA A 776 -20.98 -0.45 -4.66
C ALA A 776 -19.59 0.17 -4.40
N GLU A 777 -19.46 0.98 -3.34
CA GLU A 777 -18.19 1.55 -2.93
C GLU A 777 -17.16 0.44 -2.61
N THR A 778 -17.56 -0.57 -1.84
CA THR A 778 -16.69 -1.72 -1.52
C THR A 778 -16.18 -2.43 -2.77
N ILE A 779 -17.05 -2.70 -3.75
CA ILE A 779 -16.67 -3.36 -5.00
C ILE A 779 -15.70 -2.50 -5.80
N ASN A 780 -15.99 -1.21 -5.94
CA ASN A 780 -15.17 -0.29 -6.75
C ASN A 780 -13.79 -0.05 -6.14
N GLN A 781 -13.69 0.13 -4.84
CA GLN A 781 -12.40 0.27 -4.15
C GLN A 781 -11.60 -1.05 -4.17
N ALA A 782 -12.25 -2.20 -4.00
CA ALA A 782 -11.60 -3.50 -4.09
C ALA A 782 -11.01 -3.80 -5.48
N ARG A 783 -11.58 -3.26 -6.57
CA ARG A 783 -11.04 -3.37 -7.94
C ARG A 783 -9.68 -2.69 -8.06
N ILE A 784 -9.48 -1.54 -7.42
CA ILE A 784 -8.19 -0.83 -7.40
C ILE A 784 -7.18 -1.61 -6.56
N LEU A 785 -7.62 -2.15 -5.42
CA LEU A 785 -6.75 -2.86 -4.47
C LEU A 785 -6.39 -4.27 -4.90
N GLU A 786 -7.18 -4.92 -5.79
CA GLU A 786 -6.88 -6.28 -6.27
C GLU A 786 -5.46 -6.36 -6.84
N GLY A 787 -4.69 -7.35 -6.41
CA GLY A 787 -3.30 -7.58 -6.83
C GLY A 787 -2.25 -6.76 -6.09
N SER A 788 -2.64 -5.86 -5.17
CA SER A 788 -1.71 -5.22 -4.24
C SER A 788 -1.04 -6.27 -3.34
N LEU A 789 0.21 -6.04 -2.97
CA LEU A 789 0.93 -6.92 -2.06
C LEU A 789 0.37 -6.76 -0.64
N ARG A 790 0.05 -7.90 -0.01
CA ARG A 790 -0.55 -7.94 1.32
C ARG A 790 0.42 -8.37 2.40
N ASN A 791 1.25 -9.35 2.08
CA ASN A 791 2.25 -9.90 3.00
C ASN A 791 3.41 -10.51 2.24
N VAL A 792 4.48 -10.72 2.96
CA VAL A 792 5.63 -11.50 2.52
C VAL A 792 5.64 -12.83 3.27
N GLY A 793 6.11 -13.87 2.60
CA GLY A 793 6.27 -15.21 3.16
C GLY A 793 7.51 -15.87 2.59
N THR A 794 7.71 -17.15 2.89
CA THR A 794 8.80 -17.97 2.34
C THR A 794 8.27 -18.92 1.27
N HIS A 795 9.09 -19.21 0.28
CA HIS A 795 8.81 -20.26 -0.70
C HIS A 795 8.88 -21.63 -0.02
N ALA A 796 7.92 -22.49 -0.32
CA ALA A 796 7.81 -23.78 0.38
C ALA A 796 9.03 -24.71 0.18
N CYS A 797 9.71 -24.59 -0.96
CA CYS A 797 10.72 -25.55 -1.40
C CYS A 797 12.07 -24.91 -1.74
N GLY A 798 12.05 -23.70 -2.30
CA GLY A 798 13.24 -23.08 -2.92
C GLY A 798 14.27 -22.61 -1.90
N ILE A 799 15.46 -23.17 -1.99
CA ILE A 799 16.66 -22.76 -1.25
C ILE A 799 17.66 -22.18 -2.23
N ILE A 800 18.28 -21.09 -1.87
CA ILE A 800 19.36 -20.46 -2.61
C ILE A 800 20.69 -20.80 -1.94
N ILE A 801 21.67 -21.16 -2.74
CA ILE A 801 23.05 -21.36 -2.29
C ILE A 801 23.96 -20.48 -3.16
N THR A 802 24.78 -19.65 -2.53
CA THR A 802 25.68 -18.71 -3.22
C THR A 802 27.16 -19.10 -3.04
N PRO A 803 28.06 -18.73 -3.99
CA PRO A 803 29.47 -19.01 -3.88
C PRO A 803 30.21 -18.19 -2.82
N ASP A 804 29.59 -17.13 -2.32
CA ASP A 804 30.10 -16.19 -1.32
C ASP A 804 28.93 -15.61 -0.54
N ASP A 805 29.17 -14.68 0.37
CA ASP A 805 28.11 -13.98 1.14
C ASP A 805 26.97 -13.49 0.23
N ILE A 806 25.76 -13.91 0.52
CA ILE A 806 24.58 -13.69 -0.32
C ILE A 806 24.27 -12.19 -0.53
N THR A 807 24.65 -11.33 0.43
CA THR A 807 24.49 -9.87 0.33
C THR A 807 25.35 -9.23 -0.75
N ASN A 808 26.37 -9.94 -1.27
CA ASN A 808 27.14 -9.51 -2.44
C ASN A 808 26.36 -9.68 -3.75
N PHE A 809 25.25 -10.42 -3.72
CA PHE A 809 24.49 -10.79 -4.90
C PHE A 809 23.10 -10.17 -4.89
N VAL A 810 22.36 -10.32 -3.79
CA VAL A 810 20.97 -9.85 -3.66
C VAL A 810 20.73 -9.29 -2.27
N PRO A 811 19.79 -8.35 -2.11
CA PRO A 811 19.33 -7.94 -0.79
C PRO A 811 18.56 -9.08 -0.11
N ILE A 812 18.75 -9.21 1.19
CA ILE A 812 18.06 -10.22 2.02
C ILE A 812 17.15 -9.56 3.05
N ALA A 813 16.25 -10.37 3.58
CA ALA A 813 15.33 -10.02 4.65
C ALA A 813 15.22 -11.17 5.65
N THR A 814 14.49 -10.96 6.74
CA THR A 814 14.10 -11.98 7.69
C THR A 814 12.63 -12.32 7.52
N ALA A 815 12.24 -13.58 7.73
CA ALA A 815 10.87 -14.03 7.76
C ALA A 815 10.48 -14.45 9.18
N LYS A 816 9.21 -14.25 9.52
CA LYS A 816 8.69 -14.49 10.88
C LYS A 816 8.80 -15.96 11.32
N ASP A 817 8.68 -16.88 10.38
CA ASP A 817 8.60 -18.31 10.64
C ASP A 817 9.83 -19.08 10.12
N SER A 818 10.98 -18.41 9.95
CA SER A 818 12.21 -19.02 9.47
C SER A 818 13.43 -18.46 10.20
N ASP A 819 14.34 -19.34 10.60
CA ASP A 819 15.65 -19.00 11.13
C ASP A 819 16.66 -18.64 10.02
N LEU A 820 16.30 -18.95 8.74
CA LEU A 820 17.09 -18.60 7.58
C LEU A 820 16.75 -17.21 7.06
N PHE A 821 17.74 -16.56 6.46
CA PHE A 821 17.51 -15.38 5.64
C PHE A 821 16.57 -15.68 4.47
N VAL A 822 15.84 -14.68 4.00
CA VAL A 822 15.05 -14.75 2.78
C VAL A 822 15.61 -13.77 1.76
N THR A 823 15.69 -14.18 0.50
CA THR A 823 16.04 -13.24 -0.57
C THR A 823 14.93 -12.21 -0.72
N GLN A 824 15.25 -10.94 -1.06
CA GLN A 824 14.23 -9.96 -1.40
C GLN A 824 13.73 -10.11 -2.85
N TYR A 825 14.31 -11.02 -3.63
CA TYR A 825 13.86 -11.38 -4.97
C TYR A 825 13.10 -12.70 -4.94
N ASP A 826 11.92 -12.69 -5.57
CA ASP A 826 11.03 -13.84 -5.63
C ASP A 826 11.44 -14.86 -6.70
N ASN A 827 10.75 -16.00 -6.72
CA ASN A 827 11.02 -17.09 -7.65
C ASN A 827 10.97 -16.69 -9.14
N SER A 828 10.28 -15.61 -9.48
CA SER A 828 10.13 -15.16 -10.88
C SER A 828 11.36 -14.43 -11.45
N VAL A 829 12.29 -14.03 -10.58
CA VAL A 829 13.48 -13.23 -10.95
C VAL A 829 14.79 -13.71 -10.34
N VAL A 830 14.76 -14.56 -9.33
CA VAL A 830 15.94 -14.98 -8.56
C VAL A 830 17.00 -15.66 -9.43
N GLU A 831 16.62 -16.51 -10.35
CA GLU A 831 17.53 -17.15 -11.30
C GLU A 831 18.13 -16.15 -12.30
N SER A 832 17.30 -15.23 -12.82
CA SER A 832 17.78 -14.14 -13.67
C SER A 832 18.76 -13.20 -12.96
N ALA A 833 18.67 -13.12 -11.62
CA ALA A 833 19.64 -12.42 -10.79
C ALA A 833 20.95 -13.20 -10.58
N GLY A 834 21.08 -14.39 -11.15
CA GLY A 834 22.27 -15.23 -11.13
C GLY A 834 22.39 -16.10 -9.89
N LEU A 835 21.29 -16.46 -9.24
CA LEU A 835 21.31 -17.31 -8.06
C LEU A 835 20.89 -18.74 -8.39
N LEU A 836 21.63 -19.69 -7.85
CA LEU A 836 21.32 -21.12 -7.93
C LEU A 836 20.13 -21.42 -7.03
N LYS A 837 19.01 -21.79 -7.64
CA LYS A 837 17.82 -22.28 -6.94
C LYS A 837 17.87 -23.80 -6.84
N MET A 838 17.60 -24.33 -5.66
CA MET A 838 17.48 -25.75 -5.37
C MET A 838 16.08 -26.00 -4.77
N ASP A 839 15.29 -26.88 -5.37
CA ASP A 839 13.95 -27.18 -4.87
C ASP A 839 13.96 -28.43 -3.96
N PHE A 840 13.87 -28.20 -2.66
CA PHE A 840 13.77 -29.21 -1.60
C PHE A 840 12.30 -29.40 -1.22
N LEU A 841 11.66 -30.40 -1.83
CA LEU A 841 10.24 -30.67 -1.56
C LEU A 841 10.05 -31.61 -0.37
N GLY A 842 9.20 -31.24 0.57
CA GLY A 842 8.79 -32.12 1.67
C GLY A 842 7.51 -32.86 1.30
N LEU A 843 7.56 -34.19 1.20
CA LEU A 843 6.42 -35.03 0.87
C LEU A 843 6.02 -35.89 2.06
N LYS A 844 4.75 -35.75 2.49
CA LYS A 844 4.16 -36.61 3.56
C LYS A 844 3.97 -38.07 3.17
N THR A 845 4.09 -38.35 1.90
CA THR A 845 3.92 -39.72 1.34
C THR A 845 5.22 -40.48 1.20
N LEU A 846 6.36 -39.85 1.42
CA LEU A 846 7.66 -40.49 1.56
C LEU A 846 7.89 -40.88 3.00
#